data_727fc549be52a08006eeb6db06a9d531
#
_entry.id   727fc549be52a08006eeb6db06a9d531
#
_cell.length_a   1.000
_cell.length_b   1.000
_cell.length_c   1.000
_cell.angle_alpha   90.00
_cell.angle_beta   90.00
_cell.angle_gamma   90.00
#
_symmetry.space_group_name_H-M   'P 1'
#
loop_
_entity.id
_entity.type
_entity.pdbx_description
1 polymer ?
#
loop_
_entity_poly.entity_id
_entity_poly.type
_entity_poly.pdbx_seq_one_letter_code
_entity_poly.pdbx_strand_id
1 'polypeptide(L)'
;MSKSTAEIRQAFLDFFNSKGHQVVASSSLVPNNDPTLLFTNAGMNQFKDVFLGQDKRDYTRATTSQRCVRAGGKHNDLENVGYTARHHTFFEMLGNFSFGDYFKKEAIAFAWELLTGEQWFKLPKERLWVTVYETDDEAYDIWANEIGVPRERIIRIGDNKGSAYASDNFWQMGDTGPCGPCSEIFYDHGDHIWGGPPGSPEEDGDRYIEIWNIVFMQFNRQADGTMLPLPKPSVDTGMGLERITAVLQHVNSNYEIDLFQKLIEAVAQVTGATDLNNKSLRVIADHIRSCAFLIADGVIPSNENRGYVLRRIIRRAVRHGNMLGAKDAFFYKLVAPLVEVMGAAGEELQRQQAQVENVLKSEEEQFAKTLERGLALLDDELAKLQGDTLDGETVFRLYDTFGFPADLTADVCRERNLKIDEAGFEQAMEQQRQRAREASGFGADYSNVIRIDAASSFKGYDQLDLSATVKALFVAGEAVDAVTAGQDAVVVLDETPFYGESGGQVGDTGELKGSNALFSVQDTQKYGQAIGHIGKLSNGQLRIGDRLEAVVDEARRARIRLNHSATHLLHAALRQVLGEHVAQKGSLVNDKYLRFDFSHFEAMKPQEIRQVEDIVNAQIRRNLPVETNVMDLEAAKAKGAMALFGEKYDQRVRVLTMGDFSVELCGGTHAARTGDIGLFRIQAESGTAAGIRRIEAITGEAALAQVYAQSSQLQDIAHLVKANSSNLNEKVRGLVDHLRSLEKELQQLRDQQAAQESAQLGNHAVDVKGVKLLVTELSNTDPKMLRTMVDDLKNQLGSAIIVLATVADGKVSLIAGVTKDLTDRVKAGELIAELAPKVGGKGGGRPDMAQAGGSDATALKGALAGVEGWVSSRL
;
A
#
# COMPACT_ATOMS: atom_id res chain seq x y z
N MET A 1 0.71 -41.57 21.60
CA MET A 1 0.51 -40.14 21.48
C MET A 1 0.46 -39.77 19.98
N SER A 2 -0.50 -39.01 19.57
CA SER A 2 -0.57 -38.51 18.19
C SER A 2 0.61 -37.57 17.95
N LYS A 3 1.21 -37.62 16.74
CA LYS A 3 2.31 -36.74 16.38
C LYS A 3 1.81 -35.29 16.25
N SER A 4 2.62 -34.34 16.71
CA SER A 4 2.34 -32.91 16.49
C SER A 4 2.54 -32.50 15.02
N THR A 5 1.99 -31.35 14.63
CA THR A 5 2.21 -30.77 13.27
C THR A 5 3.69 -30.62 12.96
N ALA A 6 4.51 -30.17 13.92
CA ALA A 6 5.96 -30.02 13.74
C ALA A 6 6.66 -31.37 13.55
N GLU A 7 6.28 -32.40 14.29
CA GLU A 7 6.81 -33.77 14.14
C GLU A 7 6.44 -34.38 12.80
N ILE A 8 5.22 -34.14 12.30
CA ILE A 8 4.77 -34.63 10.99
C ILE A 8 5.55 -33.97 9.87
N ARG A 9 5.73 -32.62 9.93
CA ARG A 9 6.57 -31.88 9.00
C ARG A 9 7.98 -32.45 8.94
N GLN A 10 8.59 -32.65 10.08
CA GLN A 10 9.93 -33.17 10.16
C GLN A 10 10.02 -34.63 9.67
N ALA A 11 9.06 -35.48 10.00
CA ALA A 11 9.02 -36.87 9.53
C ALA A 11 8.96 -36.98 7.99
N PHE A 12 8.21 -36.12 7.33
CA PHE A 12 8.18 -36.04 5.86
C PHE A 12 9.57 -35.70 5.29
N LEU A 13 10.20 -34.66 5.81
CA LEU A 13 11.53 -34.22 5.35
C LEU A 13 12.59 -35.29 5.63
N ASP A 14 12.56 -35.93 6.79
CA ASP A 14 13.49 -37.00 7.18
C ASP A 14 13.33 -38.26 6.29
N PHE A 15 12.07 -38.61 5.96
CA PHE A 15 11.81 -39.71 5.05
C PHE A 15 12.45 -39.49 3.69
N PHE A 16 12.20 -38.33 3.06
CA PHE A 16 12.75 -38.05 1.73
C PHE A 16 14.25 -37.78 1.77
N ASN A 17 14.79 -37.23 2.85
CA ASN A 17 16.22 -37.12 3.04
C ASN A 17 16.90 -38.53 3.08
N SER A 18 16.24 -39.53 3.74
CA SER A 18 16.70 -40.90 3.73
C SER A 18 16.65 -41.56 2.34
N LYS A 19 15.85 -41.02 1.42
CA LYS A 19 15.76 -41.44 0.02
C LYS A 19 16.68 -40.61 -0.91
N GLY A 20 17.61 -39.86 -0.36
CA GLY A 20 18.60 -39.09 -1.11
C GLY A 20 18.13 -37.72 -1.63
N HIS A 21 17.05 -37.18 -1.09
CA HIS A 21 16.56 -35.84 -1.43
C HIS A 21 17.28 -34.80 -0.59
N GLN A 22 17.70 -33.71 -1.25
CA GLN A 22 18.16 -32.51 -0.56
C GLN A 22 17.00 -31.82 0.13
N VAL A 23 17.12 -31.57 1.42
CA VAL A 23 16.14 -30.72 2.14
C VAL A 23 16.38 -29.28 1.77
N VAL A 24 15.38 -28.65 1.14
CA VAL A 24 15.43 -27.27 0.65
C VAL A 24 14.45 -26.43 1.47
N ALA A 25 14.93 -25.27 1.91
CA ALA A 25 14.09 -24.32 2.65
C ALA A 25 12.89 -23.82 1.82
N SER A 26 11.81 -23.43 2.49
CA SER A 26 10.70 -22.75 1.84
C SER A 26 11.18 -21.48 1.14
N SER A 27 10.76 -21.28 -0.10
CA SER A 27 10.97 -20.00 -0.79
C SER A 27 10.02 -18.92 -0.25
N SER A 28 10.33 -17.67 -0.58
CA SER A 28 9.44 -16.55 -0.28
C SER A 28 8.04 -16.75 -0.86
N LEU A 29 7.04 -16.24 -0.16
CA LEU A 29 5.65 -16.16 -0.66
C LEU A 29 5.50 -15.21 -1.85
N VAL A 30 6.50 -14.34 -2.07
CA VAL A 30 6.57 -13.45 -3.24
C VAL A 30 7.46 -14.11 -4.29
N PRO A 31 6.90 -14.64 -5.40
CA PRO A 31 7.69 -15.30 -6.44
C PRO A 31 8.60 -14.30 -7.15
N ASN A 32 9.89 -14.61 -7.22
CA ASN A 32 10.89 -13.72 -7.81
C ASN A 32 10.90 -13.72 -9.35
N ASN A 33 10.50 -14.85 -9.97
CA ASN A 33 10.72 -15.08 -11.40
C ASN A 33 9.42 -15.30 -12.19
N ASP A 34 8.24 -15.08 -11.58
CA ASP A 34 6.97 -15.29 -12.27
C ASP A 34 6.01 -14.09 -12.08
N PRO A 35 5.95 -13.16 -13.04
CA PRO A 35 5.05 -12.02 -12.96
C PRO A 35 3.57 -12.40 -13.09
N THR A 36 3.25 -13.62 -13.47
CA THR A 36 1.86 -14.10 -13.62
C THR A 36 1.26 -14.56 -12.29
N LEU A 37 2.10 -14.81 -11.27
CA LEU A 37 1.68 -15.24 -9.94
C LEU A 37 1.76 -14.09 -8.93
N LEU A 38 0.68 -13.87 -8.21
CA LEU A 38 0.68 -12.96 -7.08
C LEU A 38 1.52 -13.52 -5.91
N PHE A 39 1.30 -14.77 -5.59
CA PHE A 39 1.97 -15.44 -4.47
C PHE A 39 2.43 -16.85 -4.87
N THR A 40 3.40 -17.36 -4.13
CA THR A 40 3.78 -18.77 -4.19
C THR A 40 2.60 -19.61 -3.74
N ASN A 41 2.08 -20.45 -4.62
CA ASN A 41 0.85 -21.23 -4.43
C ASN A 41 1.06 -22.74 -4.47
N ALA A 42 2.28 -23.18 -4.77
CA ALA A 42 2.66 -24.60 -4.83
C ALA A 42 4.16 -24.77 -4.54
N GLY A 43 4.52 -25.98 -4.10
CA GLY A 43 5.91 -26.32 -3.79
C GLY A 43 6.86 -26.25 -4.98
N MET A 44 6.35 -26.47 -6.18
CA MET A 44 7.13 -26.46 -7.42
C MET A 44 7.56 -25.05 -7.88
N ASN A 45 6.93 -23.99 -7.38
CA ASN A 45 7.18 -22.64 -7.89
C ASN A 45 8.67 -22.26 -7.85
N GLN A 46 9.38 -22.58 -6.78
CA GLN A 46 10.82 -22.32 -6.67
C GLN A 46 11.70 -23.18 -7.59
N PHE A 47 11.16 -24.27 -8.16
CA PHE A 47 11.86 -25.20 -9.03
C PHE A 47 11.39 -25.12 -10.49
N LYS A 48 10.53 -24.18 -10.87
CA LYS A 48 10.01 -24.03 -12.22
C LYS A 48 11.11 -24.04 -13.28
N ASP A 49 12.15 -23.24 -13.09
CA ASP A 49 13.24 -23.10 -14.04
C ASP A 49 14.14 -24.37 -14.08
N VAL A 50 14.19 -25.13 -12.99
CA VAL A 50 14.87 -26.44 -12.94
C VAL A 50 14.12 -27.47 -13.81
N PHE A 51 12.81 -27.54 -13.71
CA PHE A 51 11.98 -28.41 -14.55
C PHE A 51 12.10 -28.05 -16.04
N LEU A 52 12.23 -26.77 -16.36
CA LEU A 52 12.40 -26.28 -17.73
C LEU A 52 13.85 -26.45 -18.24
N GLY A 53 14.79 -26.87 -17.39
CA GLY A 53 16.21 -27.00 -17.73
C GLY A 53 16.96 -25.66 -17.85
N GLN A 54 16.34 -24.56 -17.40
CA GLN A 54 16.93 -23.21 -17.44
C GLN A 54 17.82 -22.92 -16.22
N ASP A 55 17.58 -23.62 -15.11
CA ASP A 55 18.40 -23.56 -13.90
C ASP A 55 18.97 -24.95 -13.58
N LYS A 56 20.19 -24.98 -13.03
CA LYS A 56 20.86 -26.21 -12.58
C LYS A 56 21.13 -26.12 -11.10
N ARG A 57 20.77 -27.19 -10.38
CA ARG A 57 21.07 -27.35 -8.97
C ARG A 57 22.12 -28.43 -8.78
N ASP A 58 22.81 -28.41 -7.65
CA ASP A 58 23.79 -29.42 -7.28
C ASP A 58 23.18 -30.77 -6.88
N TYR A 59 21.83 -30.87 -6.94
CA TYR A 59 21.04 -32.04 -6.59
C TYR A 59 19.98 -32.32 -7.68
N THR A 60 19.63 -33.59 -7.82
CA THR A 60 18.57 -34.08 -8.73
C THR A 60 17.28 -34.45 -8.00
N ARG A 61 17.33 -34.50 -6.66
CA ARG A 61 16.17 -34.76 -5.78
C ARG A 61 16.07 -33.68 -4.74
N ALA A 62 14.89 -33.17 -4.47
CA ALA A 62 14.63 -32.20 -3.43
C ALA A 62 13.40 -32.56 -2.63
N THR A 63 13.36 -32.12 -1.37
CA THR A 63 12.17 -32.14 -0.53
C THR A 63 12.06 -30.84 0.25
N THR A 64 10.84 -30.36 0.43
CA THR A 64 10.58 -29.08 1.11
C THR A 64 9.23 -29.07 1.78
N SER A 65 9.10 -28.26 2.84
CA SER A 65 7.82 -27.79 3.36
C SER A 65 7.64 -26.36 2.92
N GLN A 66 6.95 -26.16 1.80
CA GLN A 66 6.78 -24.85 1.16
C GLN A 66 5.58 -24.11 1.73
N ARG A 67 5.80 -22.90 2.24
CA ARG A 67 4.72 -21.97 2.57
C ARG A 67 4.02 -21.51 1.29
N CYS A 68 2.70 -21.58 1.28
CA CYS A 68 1.86 -21.23 0.14
C CYS A 68 0.75 -20.29 0.58
N VAL A 69 0.36 -19.38 -0.33
CA VAL A 69 -0.79 -18.49 -0.17
C VAL A 69 -1.71 -18.63 -1.37
N ARG A 70 -3.00 -18.90 -1.10
CA ARG A 70 -4.09 -18.96 -2.09
C ARG A 70 -5.17 -17.96 -1.71
N ALA A 71 -4.91 -16.69 -1.99
CA ALA A 71 -5.82 -15.59 -1.76
C ALA A 71 -5.67 -14.57 -2.91
N GLY A 72 -6.65 -14.54 -3.79
CA GLY A 72 -6.63 -13.72 -5.00
C GLY A 72 -5.97 -14.39 -6.22
N GLY A 73 -6.28 -13.89 -7.40
CA GLY A 73 -5.83 -14.47 -8.67
C GLY A 73 -6.58 -15.76 -9.03
N LYS A 74 -5.89 -16.62 -9.79
CA LYS A 74 -6.46 -17.88 -10.31
C LYS A 74 -6.79 -18.91 -9.22
N HIS A 75 -6.03 -18.92 -8.13
CA HIS A 75 -6.23 -19.79 -6.96
C HIS A 75 -6.62 -18.92 -5.77
N ASN A 76 -7.91 -18.91 -5.47
CA ASN A 76 -8.48 -18.07 -4.42
C ASN A 76 -9.39 -18.89 -3.51
N ASP A 77 -8.89 -19.22 -2.32
CA ASP A 77 -9.64 -19.96 -1.30
C ASP A 77 -10.23 -19.05 -0.22
N LEU A 78 -10.03 -17.73 -0.32
CA LEU A 78 -10.41 -16.75 0.72
C LEU A 78 -11.88 -16.85 1.14
N GLU A 79 -12.77 -17.06 0.18
CA GLU A 79 -14.21 -17.12 0.44
C GLU A 79 -14.65 -18.41 1.16
N ASN A 80 -13.87 -19.48 1.02
CA ASN A 80 -14.16 -20.78 1.63
C ASN A 80 -13.65 -20.87 3.07
N VAL A 81 -12.73 -19.99 3.48
CA VAL A 81 -12.15 -20.00 4.83
C VAL A 81 -13.21 -19.69 5.89
N GLY A 82 -13.31 -20.57 6.86
CA GLY A 82 -14.28 -20.54 7.96
C GLY A 82 -15.59 -21.27 7.65
N TYR A 83 -15.87 -21.62 6.39
CA TYR A 83 -17.07 -22.34 5.96
C TYR A 83 -16.82 -23.81 5.62
N THR A 84 -15.61 -24.16 5.26
CA THR A 84 -15.19 -25.53 4.96
C THR A 84 -14.20 -26.05 6.00
N ALA A 85 -14.03 -27.36 6.05
CA ALA A 85 -13.11 -28.01 6.99
C ALA A 85 -11.63 -27.97 6.54
N ARG A 86 -11.35 -27.63 5.25
CA ARG A 86 -10.07 -27.94 4.60
C ARG A 86 -9.44 -26.79 3.81
N HIS A 87 -10.11 -25.64 3.63
CA HIS A 87 -9.58 -24.52 2.85
C HIS A 87 -8.91 -23.48 3.73
N HIS A 88 -7.76 -22.99 3.28
CA HIS A 88 -6.93 -22.01 3.96
C HIS A 88 -6.40 -20.97 3.00
N THR A 89 -6.19 -19.74 3.47
CA THR A 89 -5.44 -18.72 2.71
C THR A 89 -3.94 -18.98 2.75
N PHE A 90 -3.46 -19.56 3.84
CA PHE A 90 -2.07 -19.98 4.03
C PHE A 90 -2.02 -21.44 4.46
N PHE A 91 -1.14 -22.20 3.83
CA PHE A 91 -0.87 -23.58 4.22
C PHE A 91 0.56 -23.97 3.88
N GLU A 92 1.05 -25.06 4.46
CA GLU A 92 2.34 -25.62 4.10
C GLU A 92 2.12 -26.83 3.18
N MET A 93 2.81 -26.81 2.04
CA MET A 93 2.81 -27.91 1.09
C MET A 93 4.11 -28.70 1.25
N LEU A 94 3.97 -29.92 1.73
CA LEU A 94 5.04 -30.90 1.75
C LEU A 94 5.23 -31.47 0.36
N GLY A 95 6.45 -31.46 -0.15
CA GLY A 95 6.74 -31.91 -1.50
C GLY A 95 8.04 -32.66 -1.63
N ASN A 96 8.04 -33.66 -2.52
CA ASN A 96 9.26 -34.28 -3.01
C ASN A 96 9.34 -34.11 -4.54
N PHE A 97 10.54 -33.88 -5.04
CA PHE A 97 10.82 -33.50 -6.41
C PHE A 97 11.91 -34.35 -6.99
N SER A 98 11.74 -34.76 -8.25
CA SER A 98 12.77 -35.42 -9.04
C SER A 98 12.99 -34.64 -10.35
N PHE A 99 14.19 -34.20 -10.57
CA PHE A 99 14.58 -33.44 -11.76
C PHE A 99 15.24 -34.39 -12.77
N GLY A 100 14.45 -35.31 -13.31
CA GLY A 100 14.91 -36.31 -14.27
C GLY A 100 15.75 -37.44 -13.67
N ASP A 101 15.63 -37.69 -12.37
CA ASP A 101 16.31 -38.78 -11.67
C ASP A 101 15.41 -40.01 -11.57
N TYR A 102 14.27 -39.93 -10.91
CA TYR A 102 13.25 -40.99 -10.88
C TYR A 102 11.90 -40.48 -11.43
N PHE A 103 10.99 -41.41 -11.68
CA PHE A 103 9.71 -41.09 -12.28
C PHE A 103 8.56 -41.83 -11.55
N LYS A 104 7.52 -42.27 -12.27
CA LYS A 104 6.27 -42.77 -11.69
C LYS A 104 6.45 -43.89 -10.65
N LYS A 105 7.26 -44.91 -10.99
CA LYS A 105 7.44 -46.09 -10.13
C LYS A 105 7.98 -45.76 -8.76
N GLU A 106 9.10 -45.06 -8.69
CA GLU A 106 9.70 -44.68 -7.41
C GLU A 106 8.88 -43.63 -6.68
N ALA A 107 8.27 -42.67 -7.39
CA ALA A 107 7.44 -41.65 -6.77
C ALA A 107 6.23 -42.28 -6.04
N ILE A 108 5.54 -43.20 -6.69
CA ILE A 108 4.41 -43.92 -6.13
C ILE A 108 4.85 -44.85 -4.97
N ALA A 109 5.98 -45.54 -5.13
CA ALA A 109 6.53 -46.41 -4.09
C ALA A 109 6.92 -45.61 -2.83
N PHE A 110 7.58 -44.48 -2.98
CA PHE A 110 7.93 -43.60 -1.86
C PHE A 110 6.67 -43.09 -1.13
N ALA A 111 5.67 -42.64 -1.89
CA ALA A 111 4.43 -42.15 -1.31
C ALA A 111 3.73 -43.23 -0.49
N TRP A 112 3.63 -44.41 -1.01
CA TRP A 112 2.97 -45.54 -0.31
C TRP A 112 3.74 -45.98 0.93
N GLU A 113 5.08 -46.05 0.85
CA GLU A 113 5.95 -46.36 1.98
C GLU A 113 5.80 -45.35 3.12
N LEU A 114 5.80 -44.05 2.81
CA LEU A 114 5.62 -43.00 3.83
C LEU A 114 4.24 -43.11 4.49
N LEU A 115 3.18 -43.25 3.69
CA LEU A 115 1.81 -43.29 4.22
C LEU A 115 1.52 -44.55 5.04
N THR A 116 1.99 -45.74 4.61
CA THR A 116 1.59 -47.03 5.19
C THR A 116 2.68 -47.72 5.99
N GLY A 117 3.92 -47.24 5.93
CA GLY A 117 5.06 -47.84 6.60
C GLY A 117 4.93 -47.81 8.14
N GLU A 118 5.29 -48.87 8.80
CA GLU A 118 5.20 -49.04 10.26
C GLU A 118 6.00 -48.00 11.05
N GLN A 119 7.12 -47.51 10.46
CA GLN A 119 8.01 -46.51 11.07
C GLN A 119 7.63 -45.07 10.73
N TRP A 120 6.68 -44.88 9.80
CA TRP A 120 6.28 -43.60 9.30
C TRP A 120 4.88 -43.22 9.71
N PHE A 121 3.96 -43.00 8.78
CA PHE A 121 2.61 -42.54 9.10
C PHE A 121 1.65 -43.68 9.49
N LYS A 122 1.93 -44.91 9.06
CA LYS A 122 1.18 -46.12 9.44
C LYS A 122 -0.33 -46.02 9.23
N LEU A 123 -0.73 -45.40 8.13
CA LEU A 123 -2.14 -45.30 7.78
C LEU A 123 -2.71 -46.66 7.38
N PRO A 124 -3.97 -46.95 7.70
CA PRO A 124 -4.65 -48.20 7.28
C PRO A 124 -4.79 -48.21 5.75
N LYS A 125 -4.24 -49.22 5.08
CA LYS A 125 -4.24 -49.37 3.62
C LYS A 125 -5.66 -49.41 3.05
N GLU A 126 -6.61 -49.98 3.78
CA GLU A 126 -8.02 -50.07 3.41
C GLU A 126 -8.75 -48.74 3.33
N ARG A 127 -8.22 -47.69 3.93
CA ARG A 127 -8.77 -46.33 3.89
C ARG A 127 -8.19 -45.44 2.78
N LEU A 128 -7.23 -45.98 2.04
CA LEU A 128 -6.57 -45.23 0.97
C LEU A 128 -7.20 -45.53 -0.40
N TRP A 129 -7.57 -44.51 -1.10
CA TRP A 129 -8.04 -44.51 -2.48
C TRP A 129 -7.09 -43.73 -3.35
N VAL A 130 -6.95 -44.09 -4.62
CA VAL A 130 -6.08 -43.41 -5.57
C VAL A 130 -6.81 -43.07 -6.86
N THR A 131 -6.44 -41.95 -7.48
CA THR A 131 -6.89 -41.60 -8.82
C THR A 131 -5.73 -41.62 -9.78
N VAL A 132 -5.99 -41.81 -11.04
CA VAL A 132 -5.04 -41.64 -12.16
C VAL A 132 -5.73 -40.94 -13.31
N TYR A 133 -4.94 -40.24 -14.11
CA TYR A 133 -5.47 -39.66 -15.35
C TYR A 133 -5.93 -40.78 -16.29
N GLU A 134 -7.06 -40.60 -16.96
CA GLU A 134 -7.77 -41.65 -17.72
C GLU A 134 -6.86 -42.46 -18.67
N THR A 135 -5.92 -41.78 -19.31
CA THR A 135 -4.99 -42.39 -20.31
C THR A 135 -3.65 -42.81 -19.70
N ASP A 136 -3.44 -42.63 -18.39
CA ASP A 136 -2.18 -42.99 -17.73
C ASP A 136 -2.21 -44.46 -17.24
N ASP A 137 -2.10 -45.40 -18.21
CA ASP A 137 -2.06 -46.82 -17.92
C ASP A 137 -0.85 -47.25 -17.09
N GLU A 138 0.30 -46.60 -17.27
CA GLU A 138 1.51 -46.87 -16.50
C GLU A 138 1.30 -46.62 -15.00
N ALA A 139 0.73 -45.47 -14.63
CA ALA A 139 0.42 -45.18 -13.23
C ALA A 139 -0.62 -46.17 -12.65
N TYR A 140 -1.64 -46.47 -13.44
CA TYR A 140 -2.66 -47.45 -13.04
C TYR A 140 -2.06 -48.82 -12.74
N ASP A 141 -1.21 -49.32 -13.63
CA ASP A 141 -0.55 -50.64 -13.49
C ASP A 141 0.42 -50.67 -12.30
N ILE A 142 1.13 -49.63 -12.01
CA ILE A 142 1.99 -49.51 -10.85
C ILE A 142 1.15 -49.63 -9.57
N TRP A 143 0.05 -48.89 -9.46
CA TRP A 143 -0.85 -48.96 -8.32
C TRP A 143 -1.48 -50.37 -8.13
N ALA A 144 -1.98 -50.97 -9.20
CA ALA A 144 -2.67 -52.27 -9.17
C ALA A 144 -1.73 -53.46 -8.99
N ASN A 145 -0.61 -53.47 -9.72
CA ASN A 145 0.21 -54.68 -9.82
C ASN A 145 1.46 -54.64 -8.98
N GLU A 146 2.06 -53.47 -8.77
CA GLU A 146 3.31 -53.35 -7.98
C GLU A 146 2.98 -52.99 -6.50
N ILE A 147 2.10 -52.04 -6.28
CA ILE A 147 1.68 -51.62 -4.92
C ILE A 147 0.62 -52.58 -4.36
N GLY A 148 -0.28 -53.06 -5.23
CA GLY A 148 -1.34 -53.97 -4.85
C GLY A 148 -2.59 -53.30 -4.27
N VAL A 149 -2.87 -52.07 -4.70
CA VAL A 149 -4.14 -51.40 -4.38
C VAL A 149 -5.28 -52.12 -5.10
N PRO A 150 -6.37 -52.48 -4.42
CA PRO A 150 -7.53 -53.09 -5.07
C PRO A 150 -8.07 -52.21 -6.21
N ARG A 151 -8.40 -52.80 -7.34
CA ARG A 151 -8.79 -52.08 -8.58
C ARG A 151 -10.01 -51.19 -8.37
N GLU A 152 -10.93 -51.56 -7.49
CA GLU A 152 -12.12 -50.80 -7.11
C GLU A 152 -11.78 -49.48 -6.37
N ARG A 153 -10.56 -49.36 -5.88
CA ARG A 153 -10.05 -48.15 -5.21
C ARG A 153 -9.05 -47.37 -6.06
N ILE A 154 -8.90 -47.72 -7.33
CA ILE A 154 -8.11 -46.98 -8.32
C ILE A 154 -9.06 -46.36 -9.34
N ILE A 155 -9.30 -45.09 -9.26
CA ILE A 155 -10.31 -44.38 -10.09
C ILE A 155 -9.62 -43.64 -11.22
N ARG A 156 -10.13 -43.85 -12.47
CA ARG A 156 -9.67 -43.10 -13.64
C ARG A 156 -10.51 -41.84 -13.82
N ILE A 157 -9.86 -40.70 -13.93
CA ILE A 157 -10.48 -39.39 -14.15
C ILE A 157 -9.99 -38.81 -15.46
N GLY A 158 -10.93 -38.52 -16.37
CA GLY A 158 -10.66 -37.90 -17.67
C GLY A 158 -10.74 -36.37 -17.65
N ASP A 159 -10.92 -35.79 -18.85
CA ASP A 159 -11.05 -34.33 -19.03
C ASP A 159 -12.43 -33.86 -18.54
N ASN A 160 -12.61 -33.77 -17.24
CA ASN A 160 -13.89 -33.49 -16.60
C ASN A 160 -14.20 -31.98 -16.44
N LYS A 161 -13.32 -31.09 -16.92
CA LYS A 161 -13.49 -29.63 -16.84
C LYS A 161 -13.71 -28.95 -18.22
N GLY A 162 -14.17 -29.71 -19.22
CA GLY A 162 -14.76 -29.18 -20.46
C GLY A 162 -13.82 -28.93 -21.63
N SER A 163 -12.51 -29.15 -21.48
CA SER A 163 -11.54 -29.04 -22.58
C SER A 163 -10.41 -30.06 -22.45
N ALA A 164 -9.63 -30.27 -23.51
CA ALA A 164 -8.49 -31.18 -23.48
C ALA A 164 -7.48 -30.78 -22.39
N TYR A 165 -7.05 -31.76 -21.60
CA TYR A 165 -6.16 -31.61 -20.46
C TYR A 165 -6.74 -30.78 -19.28
N ALA A 166 -8.00 -30.38 -19.34
CA ALA A 166 -8.70 -29.78 -18.22
C ALA A 166 -9.33 -30.86 -17.33
N SER A 167 -8.55 -31.36 -16.40
CA SER A 167 -8.90 -32.49 -15.55
C SER A 167 -8.40 -32.29 -14.12
N ASP A 168 -9.06 -32.88 -13.14
CA ASP A 168 -8.54 -32.97 -11.79
C ASP A 168 -7.23 -33.78 -11.74
N ASN A 169 -7.09 -34.75 -12.64
CA ASN A 169 -5.89 -35.57 -12.73
C ASN A 169 -4.91 -35.16 -13.85
N PHE A 170 -4.98 -33.90 -14.28
CA PHE A 170 -3.95 -33.27 -15.12
C PHE A 170 -3.57 -31.91 -14.55
N TRP A 171 -2.42 -31.82 -13.91
CA TRP A 171 -1.99 -30.62 -13.21
C TRP A 171 -1.29 -29.60 -14.14
N GLN A 172 -1.62 -28.33 -13.93
CA GLN A 172 -1.04 -27.21 -14.64
C GLN A 172 -0.79 -26.07 -13.66
N MET A 173 0.40 -25.46 -13.71
CA MET A 173 0.74 -24.32 -12.85
C MET A 173 -0.07 -23.07 -13.19
N GLY A 174 -0.24 -22.83 -14.49
CA GLY A 174 -0.92 -21.66 -15.05
C GLY A 174 -1.34 -21.90 -16.50
N ASP A 175 -1.48 -20.82 -17.26
CA ASP A 175 -1.78 -20.92 -18.69
C ASP A 175 -0.59 -21.44 -19.51
N THR A 176 0.62 -21.30 -18.96
CA THR A 176 1.88 -21.77 -19.55
C THR A 176 2.77 -22.40 -18.48
N GLY A 177 3.73 -23.19 -18.91
CA GLY A 177 4.75 -23.77 -18.02
C GLY A 177 4.63 -25.29 -17.86
N PRO A 178 5.39 -25.87 -16.90
CA PRO A 178 5.42 -27.31 -16.67
C PRO A 178 4.04 -27.86 -16.29
N CYS A 179 3.70 -29.01 -16.86
CA CYS A 179 2.43 -29.68 -16.59
C CYS A 179 2.52 -31.18 -16.90
N GLY A 180 1.54 -31.94 -16.45
CA GLY A 180 1.46 -33.35 -16.73
C GLY A 180 0.32 -34.06 -16.00
N PRO A 181 0.08 -35.34 -16.32
CA PRO A 181 -0.89 -36.15 -15.62
C PRO A 181 -0.48 -36.33 -14.15
N CYS A 182 -1.45 -36.49 -13.28
CA CYS A 182 -1.20 -36.69 -11.87
C CYS A 182 -2.00 -37.87 -11.30
N SER A 183 -1.53 -38.34 -10.16
CA SER A 183 -2.20 -39.35 -9.36
C SER A 183 -2.41 -38.79 -7.95
N GLU A 184 -3.65 -38.77 -7.51
CA GLU A 184 -4.02 -38.27 -6.20
C GLU A 184 -4.30 -39.40 -5.23
N ILE A 185 -3.95 -39.22 -3.97
CA ILE A 185 -4.22 -40.18 -2.88
C ILE A 185 -5.25 -39.55 -1.96
N PHE A 186 -6.33 -40.29 -1.72
CA PHE A 186 -7.44 -39.87 -0.87
C PHE A 186 -7.49 -40.76 0.39
N TYR A 187 -7.95 -40.14 1.47
CA TYR A 187 -8.20 -40.85 2.73
C TYR A 187 -9.70 -40.88 3.04
N ASP A 188 -10.25 -42.08 3.29
CA ASP A 188 -11.65 -42.31 3.74
C ASP A 188 -11.75 -42.11 5.25
N HIS A 189 -12.35 -41.03 5.71
CA HIS A 189 -12.59 -40.75 7.12
C HIS A 189 -13.64 -41.67 7.75
N GLY A 190 -14.41 -42.40 6.93
CA GLY A 190 -15.44 -43.32 7.39
C GLY A 190 -16.86 -42.84 7.10
N ASP A 191 -17.81 -43.80 7.25
CA ASP A 191 -19.21 -43.62 6.86
C ASP A 191 -20.03 -42.68 7.75
N HIS A 192 -19.47 -42.25 8.86
CA HIS A 192 -20.05 -41.21 9.74
C HIS A 192 -19.90 -39.79 9.14
N ILE A 193 -19.12 -39.64 8.09
CA ILE A 193 -18.95 -38.35 7.33
C ILE A 193 -19.64 -38.52 6.00
N TRP A 194 -20.40 -37.48 5.60
CA TRP A 194 -21.04 -37.47 4.30
C TRP A 194 -20.01 -37.25 3.18
N GLY A 195 -20.18 -38.00 2.09
CA GLY A 195 -19.38 -37.88 0.86
C GLY A 195 -19.19 -39.24 0.19
N GLY A 196 -18.84 -39.19 -1.09
CA GLY A 196 -18.56 -40.37 -1.92
C GLY A 196 -17.10 -40.42 -2.37
N PRO A 197 -16.64 -41.56 -2.91
CA PRO A 197 -15.28 -41.64 -3.44
C PRO A 197 -15.06 -40.74 -4.63
N PRO A 198 -13.79 -40.40 -4.98
CA PRO A 198 -13.49 -39.58 -6.12
C PRO A 198 -14.14 -40.12 -7.41
N GLY A 199 -14.64 -39.24 -8.26
CA GLY A 199 -15.38 -39.55 -9.47
C GLY A 199 -16.85 -39.93 -9.23
N SER A 200 -17.35 -39.92 -8.00
CA SER A 200 -18.78 -40.14 -7.69
C SER A 200 -19.55 -38.81 -7.62
N PRO A 201 -20.89 -38.84 -7.72
CA PRO A 201 -21.72 -37.64 -7.59
C PRO A 201 -21.59 -36.92 -6.27
N GLU A 202 -21.08 -37.57 -5.23
CA GLU A 202 -20.96 -37.08 -3.86
C GLU A 202 -19.48 -36.81 -3.48
N GLU A 203 -18.59 -36.65 -4.47
CA GLU A 203 -17.14 -36.45 -4.24
C GLU A 203 -16.79 -35.14 -3.54
N ASP A 204 -17.68 -34.15 -3.58
CA ASP A 204 -17.51 -32.87 -2.92
C ASP A 204 -17.62 -32.94 -1.38
N GLY A 205 -18.06 -34.08 -0.85
CA GLY A 205 -18.20 -34.31 0.59
C GLY A 205 -16.86 -34.39 1.32
N ASP A 206 -16.93 -34.32 2.66
CA ASP A 206 -15.73 -34.32 3.51
C ASP A 206 -15.27 -35.71 3.96
N ARG A 207 -15.89 -36.78 3.42
CA ARG A 207 -15.52 -38.16 3.75
C ARG A 207 -14.21 -38.59 3.10
N TYR A 208 -14.11 -38.41 1.79
CA TYR A 208 -12.92 -38.79 1.01
C TYR A 208 -12.10 -37.51 0.72
N ILE A 209 -11.02 -37.35 1.44
CA ILE A 209 -10.19 -36.14 1.35
C ILE A 209 -8.89 -36.44 0.61
N GLU A 210 -8.61 -35.70 -0.45
CA GLU A 210 -7.29 -35.70 -1.11
C GLU A 210 -6.23 -35.29 -0.08
N ILE A 211 -5.26 -36.17 0.15
CA ILE A 211 -4.15 -35.92 1.08
C ILE A 211 -2.83 -35.67 0.36
N TRP A 212 -2.68 -36.18 -0.87
CA TRP A 212 -1.44 -36.06 -1.62
C TRP A 212 -1.68 -36.07 -3.11
N ASN A 213 -1.06 -35.15 -3.85
CA ASN A 213 -1.06 -35.14 -5.29
C ASN A 213 0.36 -35.43 -5.81
N ILE A 214 0.50 -36.43 -6.67
CA ILE A 214 1.78 -36.82 -7.31
C ILE A 214 1.70 -36.45 -8.78
N VAL A 215 2.45 -35.44 -9.19
CA VAL A 215 2.41 -34.92 -10.58
C VAL A 215 3.58 -35.48 -11.38
N PHE A 216 3.28 -36.06 -12.51
CA PHE A 216 4.26 -36.58 -13.48
C PHE A 216 4.50 -35.50 -14.55
N MET A 217 5.46 -34.60 -14.27
CA MET A 217 5.81 -33.49 -15.15
C MET A 217 6.43 -34.00 -16.45
N GLN A 218 5.71 -33.88 -17.54
CA GLN A 218 6.10 -34.41 -18.86
C GLN A 218 6.15 -33.30 -19.91
N PHE A 219 5.37 -32.24 -19.75
CA PHE A 219 5.17 -31.22 -20.77
C PHE A 219 5.45 -29.80 -20.26
N ASN A 220 5.80 -28.93 -21.21
CA ASN A 220 5.84 -27.49 -21.06
C ASN A 220 4.76 -26.88 -21.98
N ARG A 221 3.66 -26.39 -21.40
CA ARG A 221 2.58 -25.76 -22.13
C ARG A 221 2.97 -24.36 -22.60
N GLN A 222 2.81 -24.12 -23.89
CA GLN A 222 3.07 -22.83 -24.52
C GLN A 222 1.83 -21.92 -24.49
N ALA A 223 2.01 -20.63 -24.78
CA ALA A 223 0.92 -19.65 -24.80
C ALA A 223 -0.19 -19.96 -25.83
N ASP A 224 0.14 -20.66 -26.91
CA ASP A 224 -0.81 -21.12 -27.93
C ASP A 224 -1.50 -22.46 -27.58
N GLY A 225 -1.21 -23.00 -26.37
CA GLY A 225 -1.72 -24.28 -25.91
C GLY A 225 -0.93 -25.52 -26.36
N THR A 226 0.14 -25.34 -27.14
CA THR A 226 1.00 -26.44 -27.57
C THR A 226 1.72 -27.09 -26.39
N MET A 227 1.72 -28.42 -26.34
CA MET A 227 2.36 -29.23 -25.31
C MET A 227 3.74 -29.71 -25.79
N LEU A 228 4.82 -29.02 -25.44
CA LEU A 228 6.18 -29.46 -25.74
C LEU A 228 6.67 -30.41 -24.65
N PRO A 229 7.43 -31.47 -24.96
CA PRO A 229 8.02 -32.30 -23.92
C PRO A 229 9.03 -31.52 -23.10
N LEU A 230 9.09 -31.80 -21.80
CA LEU A 230 10.17 -31.30 -20.92
C LEU A 230 11.52 -31.94 -21.32
N PRO A 231 12.65 -31.30 -20.99
CA PRO A 231 13.98 -31.88 -21.22
C PRO A 231 14.17 -33.27 -20.61
N LYS A 232 13.56 -33.49 -19.44
CA LYS A 232 13.51 -34.79 -18.77
C LYS A 232 12.16 -34.97 -18.06
N PRO A 233 11.57 -36.20 -18.09
CA PRO A 233 10.43 -36.51 -17.23
C PRO A 233 10.81 -36.28 -15.77
N SER A 234 9.98 -35.56 -15.05
CA SER A 234 10.24 -35.11 -13.70
C SER A 234 9.05 -35.36 -12.77
N VAL A 235 9.25 -35.30 -11.48
CA VAL A 235 8.21 -35.50 -10.48
C VAL A 235 8.09 -34.25 -9.61
N ASP A 236 6.87 -33.80 -9.42
CA ASP A 236 6.44 -32.80 -8.45
C ASP A 236 5.36 -33.42 -7.59
N THR A 237 5.44 -33.26 -6.28
CA THR A 237 4.36 -33.71 -5.39
C THR A 237 3.93 -32.63 -4.42
N GLY A 238 2.69 -32.68 -3.98
CA GLY A 238 2.14 -31.76 -3.00
C GLY A 238 1.21 -32.43 -2.03
N MET A 239 1.59 -32.41 -0.75
CA MET A 239 0.77 -32.88 0.39
C MET A 239 0.51 -31.68 1.31
N GLY A 240 -0.76 -31.36 1.55
CA GLY A 240 -1.11 -30.36 2.55
C GLY A 240 -0.74 -30.82 3.96
N LEU A 241 0.18 -30.11 4.62
CA LEU A 241 0.60 -30.47 5.99
C LEU A 241 -0.60 -30.50 6.93
N GLU A 242 -1.47 -29.51 6.84
CA GLU A 242 -2.66 -29.41 7.69
C GLU A 242 -3.62 -30.59 7.47
N ARG A 243 -3.80 -31.03 6.22
CA ARG A 243 -4.66 -32.18 5.88
C ARG A 243 -4.12 -33.49 6.41
N ILE A 244 -2.86 -33.79 6.15
CA ILE A 244 -2.25 -35.05 6.67
C ILE A 244 -2.16 -35.03 8.18
N THR A 245 -1.97 -33.88 8.80
CA THR A 245 -2.00 -33.76 10.27
C THR A 245 -3.37 -34.07 10.81
N ALA A 246 -4.45 -33.60 10.19
CA ALA A 246 -5.82 -33.96 10.61
C ALA A 246 -6.06 -35.46 10.57
N VAL A 247 -5.64 -36.14 9.50
CA VAL A 247 -5.74 -37.60 9.39
C VAL A 247 -4.94 -38.28 10.50
N LEU A 248 -3.71 -37.90 10.76
CA LEU A 248 -2.82 -38.52 11.75
C LEU A 248 -3.20 -38.20 13.19
N GLN A 249 -3.88 -37.09 13.43
CA GLN A 249 -4.43 -36.73 14.73
C GLN A 249 -5.88 -37.21 14.93
N HIS A 250 -6.42 -37.96 13.96
CA HIS A 250 -7.78 -38.56 14.00
C HIS A 250 -8.90 -37.51 14.17
N VAL A 251 -8.77 -36.38 13.47
CA VAL A 251 -9.78 -35.32 13.42
C VAL A 251 -10.24 -35.08 11.96
N ASN A 252 -11.44 -34.54 11.80
CA ASN A 252 -12.05 -34.38 10.47
C ASN A 252 -11.87 -33.01 9.85
N SER A 253 -11.52 -32.00 10.65
CA SER A 253 -11.28 -30.65 10.21
C SER A 253 -9.83 -30.26 10.47
N ASN A 254 -9.23 -29.56 9.50
CA ASN A 254 -7.90 -28.98 9.68
C ASN A 254 -7.83 -28.02 10.88
N TYR A 255 -8.95 -27.37 11.22
CA TYR A 255 -9.04 -26.47 12.37
C TYR A 255 -9.01 -27.20 13.73
N GLU A 256 -9.14 -28.53 13.75
CA GLU A 256 -9.07 -29.33 14.96
C GLU A 256 -7.66 -29.86 15.27
N ILE A 257 -6.67 -29.62 14.37
CA ILE A 257 -5.28 -30.02 14.64
C ILE A 257 -4.64 -29.15 15.73
N ASP A 258 -3.60 -29.68 16.36
CA ASP A 258 -2.88 -29.03 17.45
C ASP A 258 -2.47 -27.58 17.15
N LEU A 259 -1.96 -27.32 15.95
CA LEU A 259 -1.55 -25.99 15.49
C LEU A 259 -2.73 -25.00 15.52
N PHE A 260 -3.86 -25.36 14.89
CA PHE A 260 -5.02 -24.49 14.85
C PHE A 260 -5.73 -24.37 16.20
N GLN A 261 -5.76 -25.42 17.01
CA GLN A 261 -6.38 -25.34 18.34
C GLN A 261 -5.67 -24.31 19.23
N LYS A 262 -4.34 -24.29 19.23
CA LYS A 262 -3.55 -23.27 19.95
C LYS A 262 -3.82 -21.86 19.42
N LEU A 263 -3.90 -21.67 18.10
CA LEU A 263 -4.22 -20.37 17.51
C LEU A 263 -5.66 -19.94 17.85
N ILE A 264 -6.63 -20.84 17.77
CA ILE A 264 -8.03 -20.55 18.09
C ILE A 264 -8.17 -20.14 19.57
N GLU A 265 -7.48 -20.83 20.48
CA GLU A 265 -7.43 -20.46 21.90
C GLU A 265 -6.83 -19.05 22.09
N ALA A 266 -5.73 -18.75 21.40
CA ALA A 266 -5.11 -17.41 21.43
C ALA A 266 -6.06 -16.33 20.89
N VAL A 267 -6.77 -16.61 19.79
CA VAL A 267 -7.78 -15.69 19.23
C VAL A 267 -8.91 -15.46 20.24
N ALA A 268 -9.43 -16.53 20.85
CA ALA A 268 -10.48 -16.43 21.87
C ALA A 268 -10.03 -15.57 23.06
N GLN A 269 -8.79 -15.73 23.51
CA GLN A 269 -8.22 -14.95 24.60
C GLN A 269 -8.15 -13.45 24.28
N VAL A 270 -7.66 -13.07 23.09
CA VAL A 270 -7.51 -11.64 22.72
C VAL A 270 -8.83 -10.98 22.35
N THR A 271 -9.83 -11.73 21.91
CA THR A 271 -11.17 -11.21 21.54
C THR A 271 -12.18 -11.31 22.67
N GLY A 272 -11.90 -12.09 23.71
CA GLY A 272 -12.83 -12.37 24.79
C GLY A 272 -13.96 -13.36 24.41
N ALA A 273 -13.83 -14.08 23.30
CA ALA A 273 -14.80 -15.07 22.85
C ALA A 273 -14.81 -16.31 23.77
N THR A 274 -15.98 -16.83 24.10
CA THR A 274 -16.17 -18.01 24.97
C THR A 274 -16.55 -19.27 24.21
N ASP A 275 -17.17 -19.14 23.04
CA ASP A 275 -17.52 -20.25 22.16
C ASP A 275 -16.38 -20.55 21.18
N LEU A 276 -15.58 -21.58 21.47
CA LEU A 276 -14.45 -22.00 20.64
C LEU A 276 -14.86 -22.60 19.29
N ASN A 277 -16.14 -22.91 19.08
CA ASN A 277 -16.65 -23.41 17.80
C ASN A 277 -17.08 -22.30 16.84
N ASN A 278 -17.03 -21.06 17.27
CA ASN A 278 -17.43 -19.94 16.43
C ASN A 278 -16.53 -19.83 15.18
N LYS A 279 -17.15 -19.78 14.00
CA LYS A 279 -16.44 -19.71 12.70
C LYS A 279 -15.48 -18.54 12.60
N SER A 280 -15.78 -17.41 13.26
CA SER A 280 -14.92 -16.22 13.23
C SER A 280 -13.55 -16.47 13.85
N LEU A 281 -13.46 -17.36 14.84
CA LEU A 281 -12.17 -17.77 15.42
C LEU A 281 -11.30 -18.50 14.39
N ARG A 282 -11.91 -19.37 13.56
CA ARG A 282 -11.21 -20.09 12.49
C ARG A 282 -10.71 -19.16 11.42
N VAL A 283 -11.53 -18.19 11.00
CA VAL A 283 -11.14 -17.15 10.02
C VAL A 283 -9.93 -16.36 10.52
N ILE A 284 -9.97 -15.90 11.76
CA ILE A 284 -8.87 -15.09 12.32
C ILE A 284 -7.61 -15.93 12.48
N ALA A 285 -7.72 -17.19 12.93
CA ALA A 285 -6.59 -18.11 13.08
C ALA A 285 -5.92 -18.43 11.73
N ASP A 286 -6.71 -18.61 10.66
CA ASP A 286 -6.20 -18.75 9.30
C ASP A 286 -5.50 -17.48 8.84
N HIS A 287 -6.14 -16.33 9.00
CA HIS A 287 -5.69 -15.06 8.44
C HIS A 287 -4.43 -14.50 9.11
N ILE A 288 -4.19 -14.78 10.39
CA ILE A 288 -2.94 -14.37 11.02
C ILE A 288 -1.74 -15.06 10.40
N ARG A 289 -1.88 -16.33 9.99
CA ARG A 289 -0.82 -17.06 9.31
C ARG A 289 -0.45 -16.41 7.98
N SER A 290 -1.43 -16.17 7.12
CA SER A 290 -1.20 -15.53 5.80
C SER A 290 -0.66 -14.10 5.95
N CYS A 291 -1.27 -13.28 6.78
CA CYS A 291 -0.87 -11.89 6.95
C CYS A 291 0.54 -11.74 7.53
N ALA A 292 0.85 -12.48 8.58
CA ALA A 292 2.16 -12.38 9.24
C ALA A 292 3.30 -12.84 8.32
N PHE A 293 3.15 -13.96 7.62
CA PHE A 293 4.18 -14.43 6.70
C PHE A 293 4.31 -13.58 5.43
N LEU A 294 3.21 -13.04 4.91
CA LEU A 294 3.28 -12.09 3.78
C LEU A 294 4.05 -10.82 4.16
N ILE A 295 3.83 -10.28 5.34
CA ILE A 295 4.56 -9.11 5.83
C ILE A 295 6.03 -9.46 6.07
N ALA A 296 6.32 -10.59 6.68
CA ALA A 296 7.69 -11.08 6.87
C ALA A 296 8.44 -11.24 5.54
N ASP A 297 7.75 -11.61 4.47
CA ASP A 297 8.30 -11.71 3.11
C ASP A 297 8.25 -10.37 2.33
N GLY A 298 8.00 -9.25 3.00
CA GLY A 298 8.14 -7.90 2.46
C GLY A 298 6.88 -7.32 1.80
N VAL A 299 5.72 -7.97 1.91
CA VAL A 299 4.45 -7.40 1.44
C VAL A 299 3.92 -6.39 2.46
N ILE A 300 3.53 -5.22 1.98
CA ILE A 300 2.96 -4.16 2.81
C ILE A 300 1.53 -3.87 2.35
N PRO A 301 0.58 -3.63 3.28
CA PRO A 301 -0.77 -3.27 2.93
C PRO A 301 -0.81 -2.05 2.00
N SER A 302 -1.47 -2.17 0.85
CA SER A 302 -1.59 -1.11 -0.13
C SER A 302 -2.92 -1.20 -0.89
N ASN A 303 -3.17 -0.28 -1.83
CA ASN A 303 -4.39 -0.29 -2.64
C ASN A 303 -4.27 -1.12 -3.93
N GLU A 304 -3.11 -1.70 -4.20
CA GLU A 304 -2.83 -2.39 -5.45
C GLU A 304 -2.10 -3.72 -5.23
N ASN A 305 -2.26 -4.63 -6.18
CA ASN A 305 -1.50 -5.87 -6.29
C ASN A 305 -1.48 -6.71 -4.97
N ARG A 306 -0.31 -7.23 -4.59
CA ARG A 306 -0.11 -8.06 -3.40
C ARG A 306 -0.52 -7.36 -2.11
N GLY A 307 -0.22 -6.07 -1.99
CA GLY A 307 -0.57 -5.28 -0.82
C GLY A 307 -2.07 -5.10 -0.64
N TYR A 308 -2.82 -5.02 -1.73
CA TYR A 308 -4.28 -4.99 -1.70
C TYR A 308 -4.87 -6.30 -1.16
N VAL A 309 -4.36 -7.44 -1.63
CA VAL A 309 -4.82 -8.75 -1.14
C VAL A 309 -4.51 -8.89 0.35
N LEU A 310 -3.30 -8.55 0.78
CA LEU A 310 -2.93 -8.54 2.21
C LEU A 310 -3.88 -7.66 3.03
N ARG A 311 -4.16 -6.45 2.57
CA ARG A 311 -5.09 -5.53 3.22
C ARG A 311 -6.49 -6.11 3.35
N ARG A 312 -7.01 -6.78 2.32
CA ARG A 312 -8.28 -7.50 2.35
C ARG A 312 -8.32 -8.52 3.49
N ILE A 313 -7.30 -9.36 3.57
CA ILE A 313 -7.24 -10.43 4.56
C ILE A 313 -7.19 -9.84 5.98
N ILE A 314 -6.36 -8.82 6.21
CA ILE A 314 -6.29 -8.11 7.51
C ILE A 314 -7.67 -7.55 7.89
N ARG A 315 -8.31 -6.84 6.99
CA ARG A 315 -9.61 -6.19 7.25
C ARG A 315 -10.72 -7.20 7.50
N ARG A 316 -10.68 -8.34 6.79
CA ARG A 316 -11.62 -9.45 7.03
C ARG A 316 -11.43 -10.03 8.43
N ALA A 317 -10.19 -10.24 8.88
CA ALA A 317 -9.90 -10.71 10.23
C ALA A 317 -10.36 -9.69 11.31
N VAL A 318 -10.10 -8.41 11.12
CA VAL A 318 -10.53 -7.34 12.04
C VAL A 318 -12.05 -7.28 12.15
N ARG A 319 -12.77 -7.41 11.03
CA ARG A 319 -14.25 -7.49 11.05
C ARG A 319 -14.75 -8.70 11.85
N HIS A 320 -14.16 -9.87 11.63
CA HIS A 320 -14.53 -11.08 12.41
C HIS A 320 -14.25 -10.92 13.90
N GLY A 321 -13.18 -10.23 14.28
CA GLY A 321 -12.90 -9.87 15.67
C GLY A 321 -13.96 -8.91 16.25
N ASN A 322 -14.39 -7.93 15.46
CA ASN A 322 -15.48 -7.03 15.84
C ASN A 322 -16.79 -7.80 16.09
N MET A 323 -17.12 -8.79 15.23
CA MET A 323 -18.28 -9.67 15.43
C MET A 323 -18.18 -10.52 16.71
N LEU A 324 -16.98 -10.84 17.18
CA LEU A 324 -16.74 -11.52 18.45
C LEU A 324 -16.77 -10.59 19.67
N GLY A 325 -16.90 -9.28 19.45
CA GLY A 325 -16.98 -8.25 20.48
C GLY A 325 -15.65 -7.56 20.82
N ALA A 326 -14.59 -7.79 20.06
CA ALA A 326 -13.33 -7.07 20.21
C ALA A 326 -13.52 -5.58 19.86
N LYS A 327 -13.20 -4.69 20.82
CA LYS A 327 -13.34 -3.23 20.67
C LYS A 327 -12.03 -2.55 20.32
N ASP A 328 -10.93 -3.10 20.81
CA ASP A 328 -9.58 -2.58 20.61
C ASP A 328 -8.81 -3.41 19.59
N ALA A 329 -7.68 -2.87 19.12
CA ALA A 329 -6.77 -3.61 18.24
C ALA A 329 -6.30 -4.92 18.93
N PHE A 330 -6.48 -6.03 18.25
CA PHE A 330 -6.22 -7.37 18.80
C PHE A 330 -5.39 -8.23 17.85
N PHE A 331 -5.54 -8.07 16.53
CA PHE A 331 -5.02 -8.98 15.52
C PHE A 331 -3.48 -9.06 15.55
N TYR A 332 -2.80 -7.93 15.74
CA TYR A 332 -1.35 -7.88 15.87
C TYR A 332 -0.82 -8.70 17.07
N LYS A 333 -1.63 -8.86 18.13
CA LYS A 333 -1.26 -9.64 19.34
C LYS A 333 -1.15 -11.13 19.05
N LEU A 334 -1.68 -11.60 17.93
CA LEU A 334 -1.63 -13.00 17.52
C LEU A 334 -0.32 -13.39 16.85
N VAL A 335 0.56 -12.44 16.53
CA VAL A 335 1.87 -12.74 15.95
C VAL A 335 2.74 -13.54 16.92
N ALA A 336 2.77 -13.18 18.19
CA ALA A 336 3.54 -13.90 19.21
C ALA A 336 3.07 -15.36 19.38
N PRO A 337 1.78 -15.68 19.56
CA PRO A 337 1.30 -17.06 19.55
C PRO A 337 1.62 -17.80 18.25
N LEU A 338 1.56 -17.14 17.10
CA LEU A 338 1.91 -17.75 15.82
C LEU A 338 3.39 -18.14 15.75
N VAL A 339 4.29 -17.26 16.21
CA VAL A 339 5.74 -17.56 16.30
C VAL A 339 5.97 -18.79 17.16
N GLU A 340 5.31 -18.89 18.30
CA GLU A 340 5.42 -20.04 19.20
C GLU A 340 4.94 -21.33 18.52
N VAL A 341 3.80 -21.31 17.88
CA VAL A 341 3.19 -22.47 17.21
C VAL A 341 4.00 -22.94 16.01
N MET A 342 4.60 -22.03 15.25
CA MET A 342 5.41 -22.34 14.06
C MET A 342 6.81 -22.85 14.42
N GLY A 343 7.35 -22.45 15.57
CA GLY A 343 8.67 -22.89 16.03
C GLY A 343 9.76 -22.67 14.97
N ALA A 344 10.55 -23.72 14.70
CA ALA A 344 11.64 -23.66 13.71
C ALA A 344 11.17 -23.35 12.28
N ALA A 345 9.94 -23.65 11.92
CA ALA A 345 9.37 -23.30 10.61
C ALA A 345 9.04 -21.79 10.46
N GLY A 346 9.14 -21.03 11.54
CA GLY A 346 8.85 -19.59 11.60
C GLY A 346 10.02 -18.72 12.02
N GLU A 347 11.28 -19.14 11.85
CA GLU A 347 12.46 -18.36 12.26
C GLU A 347 12.50 -16.97 11.64
N GLU A 348 12.14 -16.82 10.38
CA GLU A 348 12.09 -15.53 9.68
C GLU A 348 11.02 -14.61 10.29
N LEU A 349 9.86 -15.18 10.61
CA LEU A 349 8.80 -14.45 11.29
C LEU A 349 9.24 -14.03 12.70
N GLN A 350 9.94 -14.90 13.43
CA GLN A 350 10.46 -14.59 14.76
C GLN A 350 11.43 -13.41 14.72
N ARG A 351 12.34 -13.37 13.74
CA ARG A 351 13.29 -12.26 13.57
C ARG A 351 12.62 -10.93 13.26
N GLN A 352 11.49 -10.96 12.58
CA GLN A 352 10.75 -9.78 12.14
C GLN A 352 9.48 -9.52 12.97
N GLN A 353 9.29 -10.21 14.08
CA GLN A 353 8.06 -10.18 14.87
C GLN A 353 7.59 -8.74 15.19
N ALA A 354 8.47 -7.90 15.72
CA ALA A 354 8.15 -6.54 16.10
C ALA A 354 7.67 -5.69 14.91
N GLN A 355 8.29 -5.86 13.74
CA GLN A 355 7.89 -5.17 12.51
C GLN A 355 6.53 -5.66 12.03
N VAL A 356 6.29 -6.97 12.02
CA VAL A 356 5.02 -7.57 11.61
C VAL A 356 3.89 -7.07 12.52
N GLU A 357 4.10 -7.06 13.82
CA GLU A 357 3.16 -6.53 14.81
C GLU A 357 2.84 -5.06 14.56
N ASN A 358 3.83 -4.22 14.27
CA ASN A 358 3.65 -2.80 13.99
C ASN A 358 2.84 -2.57 12.71
N VAL A 359 3.12 -3.29 11.65
CA VAL A 359 2.39 -3.20 10.37
C VAL A 359 0.92 -3.58 10.56
N LEU A 360 0.67 -4.71 11.22
CA LEU A 360 -0.70 -5.18 11.50
C LEU A 360 -1.45 -4.21 12.39
N LYS A 361 -0.82 -3.73 13.47
CA LYS A 361 -1.43 -2.77 14.39
C LYS A 361 -1.80 -1.48 13.69
N SER A 362 -0.92 -0.93 12.87
CA SER A 362 -1.15 0.30 12.11
C SER A 362 -2.34 0.15 11.14
N GLU A 363 -2.41 -0.92 10.36
CA GLU A 363 -3.52 -1.18 9.44
C GLU A 363 -4.84 -1.44 10.18
N GLU A 364 -4.78 -2.16 11.28
CA GLU A 364 -5.94 -2.45 12.14
C GLU A 364 -6.54 -1.18 12.76
N GLU A 365 -5.70 -0.32 13.33
CA GLU A 365 -6.12 0.97 13.91
C GLU A 365 -6.66 1.93 12.86
N GLN A 366 -6.07 1.93 11.67
CA GLN A 366 -6.56 2.73 10.54
C GLN A 366 -7.92 2.22 10.07
N PHE A 367 -8.11 0.92 9.96
CA PHE A 367 -9.37 0.33 9.52
C PHE A 367 -10.48 0.46 10.57
N ALA A 368 -10.17 0.37 11.86
CA ALA A 368 -11.15 0.55 12.94
C ALA A 368 -11.91 1.88 12.83
N LYS A 369 -11.23 2.95 12.40
CA LYS A 369 -11.84 4.28 12.17
C LYS A 369 -12.87 4.28 11.05
N THR A 370 -12.74 3.40 10.07
CA THR A 370 -13.63 3.33 8.90
C THR A 370 -14.65 2.21 8.99
N LEU A 371 -14.36 1.16 9.78
CA LEU A 371 -15.20 -0.04 9.89
C LEU A 371 -16.58 0.28 10.43
N GLU A 372 -16.66 0.94 11.57
CA GLU A 372 -17.93 1.28 12.23
C GLU A 372 -18.80 2.16 11.32
N ARG A 373 -18.17 3.17 10.72
CA ARG A 373 -18.85 4.08 9.79
C ARG A 373 -19.29 3.36 8.51
N GLY A 374 -18.40 2.52 7.95
CA GLY A 374 -18.70 1.75 6.74
C GLY A 374 -19.86 0.76 6.95
N LEU A 375 -19.86 0.05 8.08
CA LEU A 375 -20.96 -0.86 8.42
C LEU A 375 -22.29 -0.12 8.62
N ALA A 376 -22.29 1.02 9.32
CA ALA A 376 -23.51 1.82 9.52
C ALA A 376 -24.09 2.32 8.18
N LEU A 377 -23.23 2.81 7.28
CA LEU A 377 -23.66 3.24 5.94
C LEU A 377 -24.17 2.07 5.10
N LEU A 378 -23.51 0.92 5.16
CA LEU A 378 -23.98 -0.28 4.47
C LEU A 378 -25.35 -0.74 5.01
N ASP A 379 -25.54 -0.74 6.32
CA ASP A 379 -26.81 -1.05 6.95
C ASP A 379 -27.94 -0.12 6.49
N ASP A 380 -27.66 1.18 6.40
CA ASP A 380 -28.59 2.17 5.88
C ASP A 380 -28.97 1.94 4.40
N GLU A 381 -28.00 1.56 3.56
CA GLU A 381 -28.26 1.26 2.15
C GLU A 381 -29.01 -0.07 1.97
N LEU A 382 -28.66 -1.09 2.77
CA LEU A 382 -29.37 -2.38 2.74
C LEU A 382 -30.81 -2.26 3.26
N ALA A 383 -31.06 -1.36 4.21
CA ALA A 383 -32.43 -1.09 4.68
C ALA A 383 -33.33 -0.45 3.61
N LYS A 384 -32.77 0.25 2.62
CA LYS A 384 -33.44 0.86 1.49
C LYS A 384 -33.56 -0.05 0.27
N LEU A 385 -32.87 -1.17 0.28
CA LEU A 385 -32.72 -2.06 -0.87
C LEU A 385 -34.09 -2.66 -1.27
N GLN A 386 -34.42 -2.50 -2.55
CA GLN A 386 -35.53 -3.18 -3.18
C GLN A 386 -34.99 -4.29 -4.08
N GLY A 387 -35.05 -5.53 -3.62
CA GLY A 387 -34.50 -6.69 -4.29
C GLY A 387 -33.44 -7.40 -3.47
N ASP A 388 -32.64 -8.22 -4.12
CA ASP A 388 -31.61 -9.06 -3.48
C ASP A 388 -30.16 -8.64 -3.81
N THR A 389 -30.00 -7.60 -4.63
CA THR A 389 -28.68 -7.21 -5.17
C THR A 389 -28.40 -5.72 -4.91
N LEU A 390 -27.33 -5.44 -4.17
CA LEU A 390 -26.81 -4.09 -3.94
C LEU A 390 -26.10 -3.58 -5.19
N ASP A 391 -26.44 -2.40 -5.66
CA ASP A 391 -25.89 -1.82 -6.89
C ASP A 391 -24.38 -1.52 -6.78
N GLY A 392 -23.70 -1.64 -7.92
CA GLY A 392 -22.23 -1.49 -8.00
C GLY A 392 -21.74 -0.08 -7.70
N GLU A 393 -22.55 0.96 -7.95
CA GLU A 393 -22.18 2.34 -7.65
C GLU A 393 -22.18 2.60 -6.13
N THR A 394 -23.13 2.03 -5.40
CA THR A 394 -23.14 2.06 -3.92
C THR A 394 -21.95 1.30 -3.34
N VAL A 395 -21.62 0.11 -3.87
CA VAL A 395 -20.43 -0.66 -3.48
C VAL A 395 -19.15 0.17 -3.73
N PHE A 396 -19.06 0.81 -4.90
CA PHE A 396 -17.93 1.68 -5.25
C PHE A 396 -17.84 2.89 -4.32
N ARG A 397 -18.93 3.54 -3.97
CA ARG A 397 -18.94 4.67 -3.03
C ARG A 397 -18.47 4.28 -1.63
N LEU A 398 -18.87 3.11 -1.14
CA LEU A 398 -18.38 2.56 0.12
C LEU A 398 -16.86 2.32 0.07
N TYR A 399 -16.37 1.81 -1.05
CA TYR A 399 -14.94 1.57 -1.28
C TYR A 399 -14.14 2.87 -1.41
N ASP A 400 -14.51 3.73 -2.35
CA ASP A 400 -13.73 4.91 -2.75
C ASP A 400 -13.77 6.03 -1.70
N THR A 401 -14.96 6.32 -1.18
CA THR A 401 -15.17 7.46 -0.26
C THR A 401 -14.92 7.09 1.20
N PHE A 402 -15.27 5.87 1.59
CA PHE A 402 -15.24 5.45 2.99
C PHE A 402 -14.16 4.40 3.28
N GLY A 403 -13.44 3.93 2.27
CA GLY A 403 -12.39 2.92 2.43
C GLY A 403 -12.90 1.55 2.89
N PHE A 404 -14.21 1.27 2.69
CA PHE A 404 -14.81 0.00 3.05
C PHE A 404 -14.71 -0.98 1.88
N PRO A 405 -13.90 -2.04 1.97
CA PRO A 405 -13.62 -2.93 0.84
C PRO A 405 -14.86 -3.58 0.25
N ALA A 406 -14.90 -3.70 -1.08
CA ALA A 406 -16.03 -4.28 -1.80
C ALA A 406 -16.31 -5.74 -1.42
N ASP A 407 -15.27 -6.51 -1.15
CA ASP A 407 -15.40 -7.91 -0.70
C ASP A 407 -15.94 -8.03 0.72
N LEU A 408 -15.66 -7.08 1.60
CA LEU A 408 -16.33 -7.01 2.91
C LEU A 408 -17.82 -6.64 2.75
N THR A 409 -18.13 -5.76 1.81
CA THR A 409 -19.53 -5.48 1.43
C THR A 409 -20.19 -6.75 0.93
N ALA A 410 -19.52 -7.52 0.05
CA ALA A 410 -20.01 -8.80 -0.44
C ALA A 410 -20.22 -9.83 0.69
N ASP A 411 -19.30 -9.92 1.63
CA ASP A 411 -19.42 -10.83 2.79
C ASP A 411 -20.62 -10.47 3.68
N VAL A 412 -20.82 -9.19 3.98
CA VAL A 412 -21.99 -8.72 4.74
C VAL A 412 -23.30 -9.02 4.00
N CYS A 413 -23.32 -8.79 2.70
CA CYS A 413 -24.48 -9.10 1.86
C CYS A 413 -24.78 -10.60 1.85
N ARG A 414 -23.77 -11.44 1.68
CA ARG A 414 -23.90 -12.91 1.68
C ARG A 414 -24.44 -13.46 2.98
N GLU A 415 -24.00 -12.94 4.12
CA GLU A 415 -24.54 -13.31 5.45
C GLU A 415 -26.03 -13.00 5.61
N ARG A 416 -26.54 -12.06 4.82
CA ARG A 416 -27.97 -11.67 4.79
C ARG A 416 -28.72 -12.22 3.59
N ASN A 417 -28.14 -13.19 2.86
CA ASN A 417 -28.67 -13.78 1.62
C ASN A 417 -28.90 -12.73 0.51
N LEU A 418 -28.04 -11.71 0.46
CA LEU A 418 -28.02 -10.68 -0.56
C LEU A 418 -26.76 -10.82 -1.43
N LYS A 419 -26.77 -10.18 -2.59
CA LYS A 419 -25.66 -10.14 -3.56
C LYS A 419 -25.19 -8.70 -3.79
N ILE A 420 -24.02 -8.55 -4.38
CA ILE A 420 -23.54 -7.28 -4.92
C ILE A 420 -23.48 -7.32 -6.45
N ASP A 421 -23.64 -6.17 -7.09
CA ASP A 421 -23.40 -6.00 -8.53
C ASP A 421 -21.90 -5.79 -8.79
N GLU A 422 -21.17 -6.90 -8.97
CA GLU A 422 -19.73 -6.87 -9.23
C GLU A 422 -19.40 -6.17 -10.56
N ALA A 423 -20.22 -6.38 -11.60
CA ALA A 423 -19.99 -5.76 -12.90
C ALA A 423 -20.13 -4.23 -12.86
N GLY A 424 -21.12 -3.72 -12.16
CA GLY A 424 -21.32 -2.28 -11.93
C GLY A 424 -20.18 -1.68 -11.08
N PHE A 425 -19.69 -2.41 -10.08
CA PHE A 425 -18.52 -2.00 -9.29
C PHE A 425 -17.25 -1.89 -10.15
N GLU A 426 -16.94 -2.91 -10.96
CA GLU A 426 -15.80 -2.93 -11.88
C GLU A 426 -15.86 -1.76 -12.87
N GLN A 427 -17.03 -1.47 -13.41
CA GLN A 427 -17.24 -0.35 -14.32
C GLN A 427 -16.96 1.00 -13.64
N ALA A 428 -17.44 1.20 -12.41
CA ALA A 428 -17.17 2.41 -11.63
C ALA A 428 -15.67 2.58 -11.31
N MET A 429 -14.99 1.48 -10.99
CA MET A 429 -13.54 1.43 -10.77
C MET A 429 -12.75 1.85 -12.01
N GLU A 430 -13.12 1.35 -13.19
CA GLU A 430 -12.43 1.72 -14.43
C GLU A 430 -12.63 3.19 -14.80
N GLN A 431 -13.82 3.72 -14.60
CA GLN A 431 -14.10 5.16 -14.77
C GLN A 431 -13.25 6.04 -13.83
N GLN A 432 -13.02 5.57 -12.59
CA GLN A 432 -12.14 6.28 -11.66
C GLN A 432 -10.68 6.25 -12.14
N ARG A 433 -10.19 5.07 -12.56
CA ARG A 433 -8.84 4.93 -13.11
C ARG A 433 -8.62 5.84 -14.32
N GLN A 434 -9.61 5.92 -15.20
CA GLN A 434 -9.54 6.79 -16.36
C GLN A 434 -9.49 8.27 -15.96
N ARG A 435 -10.36 8.71 -15.04
CA ARG A 435 -10.33 10.08 -14.49
C ARG A 435 -9.00 10.41 -13.79
N ALA A 436 -8.43 9.46 -13.06
CA ALA A 436 -7.13 9.61 -12.42
C ALA A 436 -5.99 9.75 -13.45
N ARG A 437 -6.03 9.00 -14.55
CA ARG A 437 -5.08 9.13 -15.67
C ARG A 437 -5.20 10.49 -16.35
N GLU A 438 -6.40 10.97 -16.60
CA GLU A 438 -6.68 12.28 -17.19
C GLU A 438 -6.24 13.45 -16.28
N ALA A 439 -6.47 13.32 -14.97
CA ALA A 439 -6.12 14.33 -13.96
C ALA A 439 -4.62 14.38 -13.64
N SER A 440 -3.88 13.29 -13.84
CA SER A 440 -2.47 13.22 -13.49
C SER A 440 -1.56 14.03 -14.42
N GLY A 441 -2.07 14.58 -15.54
CA GLY A 441 -1.29 15.43 -16.47
C GLY A 441 -0.07 14.74 -17.09
N PHE A 442 0.21 13.48 -16.71
CA PHE A 442 1.26 12.62 -17.25
C PHE A 442 0.77 11.77 -18.43
N GLY A 443 -0.24 12.26 -19.11
CA GLY A 443 -0.68 11.76 -20.40
C GLY A 443 -0.08 12.62 -21.51
N ALA A 444 1.23 12.75 -21.53
CA ALA A 444 1.87 12.94 -22.82
C ALA A 444 1.63 11.64 -23.57
N ASP A 445 0.73 11.71 -24.51
CA ASP A 445 0.40 10.63 -25.41
C ASP A 445 1.65 10.31 -26.25
N TYR A 446 2.52 9.45 -25.74
CA TYR A 446 3.66 8.87 -26.47
C TYR A 446 3.19 7.71 -27.36
N SER A 447 1.93 7.69 -27.78
CA SER A 447 1.44 6.75 -28.82
C SER A 447 2.07 7.02 -30.19
N ASN A 448 2.76 8.13 -30.38
CA ASN A 448 3.68 8.37 -31.50
C ASN A 448 5.13 8.04 -31.07
N VAL A 449 5.37 6.80 -30.65
CA VAL A 449 6.73 6.30 -30.48
C VAL A 449 7.39 6.29 -31.84
N ILE A 450 8.32 7.25 -32.06
CA ILE A 450 9.20 7.26 -33.22
C ILE A 450 9.93 5.92 -33.24
N ARG A 451 9.68 5.11 -34.26
CA ARG A 451 10.36 3.82 -34.41
C ARG A 451 11.70 4.09 -35.09
N ILE A 452 12.78 3.88 -34.34
CA ILE A 452 14.14 4.14 -34.83
C ILE A 452 14.83 2.79 -35.03
N ASP A 453 15.13 2.44 -36.28
CA ASP A 453 15.84 1.22 -36.64
C ASP A 453 17.38 1.38 -36.60
N ALA A 454 17.86 2.35 -35.80
CA ALA A 454 19.28 2.59 -35.56
C ALA A 454 19.65 2.25 -34.13
N ALA A 455 20.91 1.90 -33.89
CA ALA A 455 21.45 1.69 -32.56
C ALA A 455 22.51 2.75 -32.25
N SER A 456 22.56 3.19 -30.98
CA SER A 456 23.58 4.12 -30.49
C SER A 456 24.43 3.43 -29.43
N SER A 457 25.76 3.64 -29.48
CA SER A 457 26.67 3.19 -28.44
C SER A 457 26.88 4.28 -27.41
N PHE A 458 26.47 4.06 -26.17
CA PHE A 458 26.68 5.02 -25.07
C PHE A 458 28.11 4.95 -24.56
N LYS A 459 28.82 6.11 -24.59
CA LYS A 459 30.20 6.29 -24.11
C LYS A 459 30.31 7.24 -22.92
N GLY A 460 29.20 7.75 -22.44
CA GLY A 460 29.16 8.83 -21.45
C GLY A 460 29.46 8.42 -20.01
N TYR A 461 29.90 7.19 -19.76
CA TYR A 461 30.47 6.83 -18.46
C TYR A 461 31.86 7.46 -18.27
N ASP A 462 32.68 7.45 -19.35
CA ASP A 462 34.07 7.85 -19.32
C ASP A 462 34.35 9.14 -20.09
N GLN A 463 33.45 9.53 -21.01
CA GLN A 463 33.65 10.67 -21.92
C GLN A 463 32.45 11.62 -21.84
N LEU A 464 32.73 12.94 -21.82
CA LEU A 464 31.70 13.98 -21.85
C LEU A 464 31.63 14.68 -23.22
N ASP A 465 32.62 14.42 -24.06
CA ASP A 465 32.70 14.89 -25.43
C ASP A 465 33.26 13.81 -26.34
N LEU A 466 32.75 13.71 -27.54
CA LEU A 466 33.24 12.83 -28.58
C LEU A 466 32.75 13.24 -29.97
N SER A 467 33.48 12.81 -31.00
CA SER A 467 33.08 13.02 -32.39
C SER A 467 32.27 11.84 -32.86
N ALA A 468 31.03 12.07 -33.32
CA ALA A 468 30.07 11.06 -33.73
C ALA A 468 29.42 11.35 -35.08
N THR A 469 28.81 10.35 -35.69
CA THR A 469 28.17 10.44 -37.00
C THR A 469 26.66 10.41 -36.86
N VAL A 470 25.95 11.30 -37.55
CA VAL A 470 24.49 11.33 -37.62
C VAL A 470 23.97 10.09 -38.36
N LYS A 471 23.16 9.28 -37.70
CA LYS A 471 22.54 8.07 -38.25
C LYS A 471 21.08 8.26 -38.67
N ALA A 472 20.34 9.11 -37.95
CA ALA A 472 18.95 9.40 -38.26
C ALA A 472 18.57 10.81 -37.78
N LEU A 473 17.62 11.42 -38.45
CA LEU A 473 17.04 12.73 -38.14
C LEU A 473 15.53 12.62 -38.20
N PHE A 474 14.85 13.29 -37.24
CA PHE A 474 13.39 13.34 -37.19
C PHE A 474 12.95 14.77 -36.91
N VAL A 475 11.91 15.22 -37.64
CA VAL A 475 11.22 16.50 -37.42
C VAL A 475 9.74 16.20 -37.29
N ALA A 476 9.11 16.69 -36.23
CA ALA A 476 7.70 16.45 -35.94
C ALA A 476 7.28 14.95 -35.98
N GLY A 477 8.19 14.05 -35.61
CA GLY A 477 7.97 12.60 -35.57
C GLY A 477 8.24 11.88 -36.90
N GLU A 478 8.51 12.59 -37.98
CA GLU A 478 8.80 12.03 -39.29
C GLU A 478 10.30 11.99 -39.58
N ALA A 479 10.76 10.89 -40.19
CA ALA A 479 12.16 10.75 -40.57
C ALA A 479 12.47 11.71 -41.74
N VAL A 480 13.60 12.43 -41.62
CA VAL A 480 14.06 13.41 -42.63
C VAL A 480 15.53 13.18 -42.96
N ASP A 481 15.96 13.59 -44.16
CA ASP A 481 17.36 13.51 -44.56
C ASP A 481 18.19 14.73 -44.09
N ALA A 482 17.52 15.82 -43.74
CA ALA A 482 18.18 17.05 -43.30
C ALA A 482 17.30 17.87 -42.38
N VAL A 483 17.95 18.64 -41.49
CA VAL A 483 17.33 19.60 -40.57
C VAL A 483 17.97 20.96 -40.82
N THR A 484 17.15 22.02 -40.89
CA THR A 484 17.59 23.39 -41.13
C THR A 484 17.45 24.25 -39.87
N ALA A 485 18.18 25.36 -39.84
CA ALA A 485 18.17 26.27 -38.70
C ALA A 485 16.75 26.73 -38.30
N GLY A 486 16.50 26.77 -37.01
CA GLY A 486 15.20 27.08 -36.39
C GLY A 486 14.26 25.89 -36.18
N GLN A 487 14.55 24.72 -36.74
CA GLN A 487 13.71 23.51 -36.55
C GLN A 487 14.03 22.81 -35.24
N ASP A 488 12.99 22.32 -34.56
CA ASP A 488 13.07 21.34 -33.49
C ASP A 488 13.20 19.96 -34.13
N ALA A 489 14.12 19.16 -33.62
CA ALA A 489 14.42 17.84 -34.18
C ALA A 489 14.90 16.84 -33.14
N VAL A 490 14.91 15.57 -33.52
CA VAL A 490 15.59 14.49 -32.83
C VAL A 490 16.75 14.02 -33.69
N VAL A 491 17.95 14.09 -33.13
CA VAL A 491 19.21 13.65 -33.77
C VAL A 491 19.67 12.35 -33.16
N VAL A 492 19.88 11.32 -33.97
CA VAL A 492 20.43 10.03 -33.55
C VAL A 492 21.85 9.86 -34.05
N LEU A 493 22.77 9.58 -33.14
CA LEU A 493 24.19 9.37 -33.42
C LEU A 493 24.56 7.88 -33.32
N ASP A 494 25.63 7.47 -33.99
CA ASP A 494 26.22 6.14 -33.86
C ASP A 494 26.81 5.88 -32.47
N GLU A 495 27.52 6.88 -31.93
CA GLU A 495 28.06 6.92 -30.57
C GLU A 495 27.66 8.21 -29.89
N THR A 496 27.48 8.18 -28.59
CA THR A 496 27.11 9.39 -27.85
C THR A 496 27.61 9.41 -26.41
N PRO A 497 28.06 10.57 -25.91
CA PRO A 497 28.36 10.77 -24.50
C PRO A 497 27.11 11.13 -23.69
N PHE A 498 25.97 11.38 -24.35
CA PHE A 498 24.72 11.81 -23.72
C PHE A 498 23.98 10.62 -23.12
N TYR A 499 23.68 10.71 -21.84
CA TYR A 499 22.83 9.73 -21.15
C TYR A 499 21.38 9.92 -21.56
N GLY A 500 20.75 8.89 -22.13
CA GLY A 500 19.33 8.86 -22.41
C GLY A 500 18.56 8.53 -21.13
N GLU A 501 17.48 9.26 -20.87
CA GLU A 501 16.63 9.06 -19.68
C GLU A 501 16.33 7.58 -19.43
N SER A 502 16.66 7.10 -18.24
CA SER A 502 16.45 5.71 -17.84
C SER A 502 16.64 5.54 -16.33
N GLY A 503 15.94 4.58 -15.74
CA GLY A 503 16.13 4.22 -14.33
C GLY A 503 15.89 5.38 -13.33
N GLY A 504 15.08 6.37 -13.72
CA GLY A 504 14.81 7.55 -12.91
C GLY A 504 15.82 8.71 -13.06
N GLN A 505 16.96 8.50 -13.75
CA GLN A 505 17.87 9.58 -14.08
C GLN A 505 17.41 10.26 -15.37
N VAL A 506 17.28 11.60 -15.35
CA VAL A 506 16.90 12.41 -16.51
C VAL A 506 17.97 12.40 -17.61
N GLY A 507 17.56 12.65 -18.84
CA GLY A 507 18.45 12.78 -19.97
C GLY A 507 19.40 13.98 -19.87
N ASP A 508 20.55 13.86 -20.51
CA ASP A 508 21.52 14.95 -20.58
C ASP A 508 21.10 16.06 -21.53
N THR A 509 21.67 17.23 -21.29
CA THR A 509 21.62 18.38 -22.17
C THR A 509 23.04 18.77 -22.63
N GLY A 510 23.13 19.57 -23.68
CA GLY A 510 24.42 19.99 -24.21
C GLY A 510 24.31 20.46 -25.66
N GLU A 511 25.35 20.25 -26.43
CA GLU A 511 25.46 20.77 -27.81
C GLU A 511 26.01 19.70 -28.75
N LEU A 512 25.51 19.68 -30.02
CA LEU A 512 26.10 18.97 -31.13
C LEU A 512 26.64 20.03 -32.11
N LYS A 513 27.95 20.00 -32.33
CA LYS A 513 28.67 21.02 -33.13
C LYS A 513 29.18 20.40 -34.43
N GLY A 514 28.72 20.95 -35.55
CA GLY A 514 29.29 20.68 -36.87
C GLY A 514 30.13 21.85 -37.37
N SER A 515 30.72 21.74 -38.55
CA SER A 515 31.54 22.79 -39.14
C SER A 515 30.79 24.12 -39.28
N ASN A 516 29.49 24.07 -39.62
CA ASN A 516 28.64 25.26 -39.79
C ASN A 516 27.26 25.05 -39.12
N ALA A 517 27.13 24.12 -38.20
CA ALA A 517 25.88 23.77 -37.55
C ALA A 517 26.05 23.73 -36.03
N LEU A 518 25.06 24.26 -35.31
CA LEU A 518 24.98 24.17 -33.86
C LEU A 518 23.58 23.72 -33.46
N PHE A 519 23.50 22.53 -32.88
CA PHE A 519 22.27 21.96 -32.37
C PHE A 519 22.31 21.96 -30.83
N SER A 520 21.35 22.64 -30.22
CA SER A 520 21.21 22.69 -28.77
C SER A 520 20.36 21.54 -28.30
N VAL A 521 20.96 20.59 -27.54
CA VAL A 521 20.28 19.44 -26.97
C VAL A 521 19.62 19.86 -25.66
N GLN A 522 18.29 19.79 -25.61
CA GLN A 522 17.45 20.12 -24.45
C GLN A 522 17.06 18.91 -23.62
N ASP A 523 17.04 17.72 -24.22
CA ASP A 523 16.77 16.45 -23.57
C ASP A 523 17.36 15.30 -24.39
N THR A 524 17.55 14.17 -23.72
CA THR A 524 18.05 12.93 -24.37
C THR A 524 17.21 11.75 -23.92
N GLN A 525 16.59 11.06 -24.87
CA GLN A 525 15.66 9.95 -24.64
C GLN A 525 16.13 8.67 -25.31
N LYS A 526 15.72 7.51 -24.74
CA LYS A 526 15.96 6.20 -25.34
C LYS A 526 14.79 5.78 -26.24
N TYR A 527 15.10 5.33 -27.45
CA TYR A 527 14.18 4.77 -28.40
C TYR A 527 14.63 3.35 -28.80
N GLY A 528 14.29 2.37 -27.94
CA GLY A 528 14.84 1.03 -28.07
C GLY A 528 16.34 1.00 -27.85
N GLN A 529 17.12 0.64 -28.87
CA GLN A 529 18.60 0.67 -28.84
C GLN A 529 19.20 2.01 -29.32
N ALA A 530 18.38 2.93 -29.82
CA ALA A 530 18.81 4.26 -30.23
C ALA A 530 18.73 5.26 -29.07
N ILE A 531 19.62 6.25 -29.08
CA ILE A 531 19.59 7.41 -28.17
C ILE A 531 19.31 8.64 -29.03
N GLY A 532 18.15 9.27 -28.79
CA GLY A 532 17.71 10.46 -29.51
C GLY A 532 18.03 11.73 -28.73
N HIS A 533 18.73 12.65 -29.36
CA HIS A 533 19.03 13.97 -28.82
C HIS A 533 17.94 14.94 -29.29
N ILE A 534 17.12 15.38 -28.37
CA ILE A 534 15.95 16.24 -28.62
C ILE A 534 16.39 17.69 -28.40
N GLY A 535 16.11 18.55 -29.36
CA GLY A 535 16.50 19.93 -29.23
C GLY A 535 16.24 20.75 -30.50
N LYS A 536 16.97 21.84 -30.64
CA LYS A 536 16.78 22.81 -31.72
C LYS A 536 18.07 23.10 -32.45
N LEU A 537 18.02 23.12 -33.78
CA LEU A 537 19.13 23.60 -34.62
C LEU A 537 19.15 25.12 -34.61
N SER A 538 20.18 25.68 -33.99
CA SER A 538 20.31 27.13 -33.83
C SER A 538 20.81 27.82 -35.11
N ASN A 539 21.74 27.19 -35.82
CA ASN A 539 22.26 27.66 -37.09
C ASN A 539 22.70 26.51 -38.00
N GLY A 540 22.81 26.79 -39.29
CA GLY A 540 23.30 25.87 -40.29
C GLY A 540 22.30 24.79 -40.71
N GLN A 541 22.79 23.66 -41.16
CA GLN A 541 22.04 22.51 -41.62
C GLN A 541 22.75 21.24 -41.12
N LEU A 542 21.94 20.26 -40.74
CA LEU A 542 22.41 18.90 -40.41
C LEU A 542 21.87 17.89 -41.42
N ARG A 543 22.68 16.93 -41.80
CA ARG A 543 22.31 15.81 -42.71
C ARG A 543 22.75 14.48 -42.12
N ILE A 544 22.08 13.42 -42.52
CA ILE A 544 22.51 12.04 -42.25
C ILE A 544 23.92 11.86 -42.80
N GLY A 545 24.82 11.30 -42.02
CA GLY A 545 26.23 11.11 -42.35
C GLY A 545 27.16 12.22 -41.91
N ASP A 546 26.64 13.38 -41.49
CA ASP A 546 27.45 14.46 -40.93
C ASP A 546 28.18 14.03 -39.67
N ARG A 547 29.40 14.51 -39.50
CA ARG A 547 30.21 14.31 -38.33
C ARG A 547 30.09 15.49 -37.39
N LEU A 548 29.70 15.23 -36.16
CA LEU A 548 29.46 16.23 -35.14
C LEU A 548 30.31 15.98 -33.90
N GLU A 549 30.71 17.04 -33.26
CA GLU A 549 31.26 16.98 -31.91
C GLU A 549 30.10 17.09 -30.92
N ALA A 550 29.87 16.01 -30.20
CA ALA A 550 28.82 15.88 -29.18
C ALA A 550 29.41 16.24 -27.82
N VAL A 551 28.90 17.30 -27.19
CA VAL A 551 29.43 17.86 -25.94
C VAL A 551 28.32 17.96 -24.92
N VAL A 552 28.45 17.21 -23.83
CA VAL A 552 27.49 17.21 -22.71
C VAL A 552 27.70 18.46 -21.84
N ASP A 553 26.61 19.00 -21.29
CA ASP A 553 26.69 20.00 -20.22
C ASP A 553 27.30 19.35 -18.97
N GLU A 554 28.60 19.52 -18.80
CA GLU A 554 29.40 18.92 -17.72
C GLU A 554 28.90 19.35 -16.34
N ALA A 555 28.58 20.63 -16.16
CA ALA A 555 28.17 21.18 -14.88
C ALA A 555 26.81 20.58 -14.43
N ARG A 556 25.88 20.44 -15.39
CA ARG A 556 24.60 19.80 -15.13
C ARG A 556 24.75 18.29 -14.83
N ARG A 557 25.53 17.57 -15.64
CA ARG A 557 25.84 16.15 -15.46
C ARG A 557 26.50 15.91 -14.09
N ALA A 558 27.44 16.77 -13.69
CA ALA A 558 28.09 16.66 -12.39
C ALA A 558 27.06 16.68 -11.25
N ARG A 559 26.13 17.65 -11.26
CA ARG A 559 25.05 17.73 -10.25
C ARG A 559 24.15 16.50 -10.26
N ILE A 560 23.77 15.98 -11.44
CA ILE A 560 22.98 14.75 -11.58
C ILE A 560 23.70 13.55 -10.95
N ARG A 561 25.01 13.38 -11.21
CA ARG A 561 25.83 12.33 -10.63
C ARG A 561 25.83 12.32 -9.10
N LEU A 562 25.91 13.52 -8.49
CA LEU A 562 25.87 13.66 -7.02
C LEU A 562 24.53 13.19 -6.46
N ASN A 563 23.43 13.65 -7.05
CA ASN A 563 22.08 13.27 -6.66
C ASN A 563 21.84 11.77 -6.86
N HIS A 564 22.32 11.20 -7.96
CA HIS A 564 22.14 9.77 -8.23
C HIS A 564 22.91 8.89 -7.24
N SER A 565 24.17 9.22 -6.99
CA SER A 565 24.97 8.48 -6.00
C SER A 565 24.39 8.61 -4.59
N ALA A 566 23.90 9.80 -4.22
CA ALA A 566 23.21 10.01 -2.95
C ALA A 566 21.92 9.18 -2.82
N THR A 567 21.20 8.93 -3.93
CA THR A 567 20.00 8.10 -3.94
C THR A 567 20.28 6.67 -3.45
N HIS A 568 21.39 6.08 -3.87
CA HIS A 568 21.83 4.74 -3.42
C HIS A 568 22.20 4.72 -1.93
N LEU A 569 22.90 5.75 -1.45
CA LEU A 569 23.19 5.88 -0.03
C LEU A 569 21.93 6.07 0.79
N LEU A 570 20.97 6.86 0.29
CA LEU A 570 19.65 7.05 0.91
C LEU A 570 18.89 5.72 1.01
N HIS A 571 18.84 4.94 -0.06
CA HIS A 571 18.17 3.64 -0.06
C HIS A 571 18.74 2.69 0.99
N ALA A 572 20.06 2.56 1.06
CA ALA A 572 20.72 1.73 2.07
C ALA A 572 20.47 2.24 3.49
N ALA A 573 20.49 3.56 3.72
CA ALA A 573 20.22 4.17 5.02
C ALA A 573 18.77 3.94 5.46
N LEU A 574 17.80 4.07 4.55
CA LEU A 574 16.39 3.78 4.82
C LEU A 574 16.19 2.32 5.24
N ARG A 575 16.82 1.38 4.54
CA ARG A 575 16.77 -0.04 4.92
C ARG A 575 17.37 -0.29 6.30
N GLN A 576 18.46 0.37 6.64
CA GLN A 576 19.10 0.24 7.95
C GLN A 576 18.22 0.79 9.08
N VAL A 577 17.51 1.89 8.86
CA VAL A 577 16.71 2.58 9.90
C VAL A 577 15.29 2.00 10.00
N LEU A 578 14.65 1.74 8.86
CA LEU A 578 13.24 1.34 8.80
C LEU A 578 13.05 -0.18 8.65
N GLY A 579 14.04 -0.89 8.11
CA GLY A 579 14.00 -2.33 7.92
C GLY A 579 14.12 -2.78 6.45
N GLU A 580 14.32 -4.08 6.27
CA GLU A 580 14.58 -4.71 4.97
C GLU A 580 13.40 -4.67 3.98
N HIS A 581 12.19 -4.38 4.46
CA HIS A 581 10.99 -4.21 3.62
C HIS A 581 11.06 -2.97 2.72
N VAL A 582 11.94 -2.02 3.02
CA VAL A 582 12.13 -0.84 2.17
C VAL A 582 12.67 -1.26 0.81
N ALA A 583 11.86 -1.00 -0.22
CA ALA A 583 12.20 -1.25 -1.61
C ALA A 583 11.80 -0.04 -2.46
N GLN A 584 12.58 0.25 -3.48
CA GLN A 584 12.28 1.33 -4.42
C GLN A 584 10.95 1.06 -5.15
N LYS A 585 10.09 2.07 -5.18
CA LYS A 585 8.84 2.10 -5.96
C LYS A 585 8.86 3.13 -7.09
N GLY A 586 9.73 4.09 -7.00
CA GLY A 586 9.98 5.11 -8.00
C GLY A 586 11.22 5.91 -7.67
N SER A 587 11.81 6.55 -8.68
CA SER A 587 12.96 7.44 -8.53
C SER A 587 12.92 8.52 -9.57
N LEU A 588 13.36 9.71 -9.20
CA LEU A 588 13.64 10.80 -10.12
C LEU A 588 14.93 11.49 -9.66
N VAL A 589 15.89 11.54 -10.55
CA VAL A 589 17.18 12.20 -10.30
C VAL A 589 17.45 13.21 -11.39
N ASN A 590 17.53 14.48 -11.01
CA ASN A 590 17.88 15.58 -11.89
C ASN A 590 19.02 16.44 -11.29
N ASP A 591 19.35 17.55 -11.92
CA ASP A 591 20.42 18.44 -11.47
C ASP A 591 20.07 19.29 -10.24
N LYS A 592 18.80 19.36 -9.86
CA LYS A 592 18.30 20.20 -8.76
C LYS A 592 18.07 19.40 -7.48
N TYR A 593 17.47 18.21 -7.61
CA TYR A 593 17.08 17.36 -6.47
C TYR A 593 17.01 15.90 -6.88
N LEU A 594 16.92 15.05 -5.89
CA LEU A 594 16.52 13.65 -6.03
C LEU A 594 15.17 13.41 -5.35
N ARG A 595 14.39 12.50 -5.91
CA ARG A 595 13.14 12.01 -5.34
C ARG A 595 13.20 10.50 -5.30
N PHE A 596 12.90 9.93 -4.15
CA PHE A 596 12.92 8.49 -3.91
C PHE A 596 11.59 8.04 -3.29
N ASP A 597 10.85 7.23 -4.02
CA ASP A 597 9.60 6.61 -3.57
C ASP A 597 9.88 5.19 -3.11
N PHE A 598 9.45 4.83 -1.92
CA PHE A 598 9.78 3.54 -1.31
C PHE A 598 8.62 2.97 -0.52
N SER A 599 8.63 1.64 -0.35
CA SER A 599 7.64 0.92 0.44
C SER A 599 7.87 1.13 1.93
N HIS A 600 6.88 1.73 2.61
CA HIS A 600 6.83 1.84 4.07
C HIS A 600 5.40 2.14 4.51
N PHE A 601 5.00 1.59 5.64
CA PHE A 601 3.60 1.52 6.07
C PHE A 601 3.10 2.75 6.85
N GLU A 602 4.01 3.60 7.37
CA GLU A 602 3.67 4.80 8.15
C GLU A 602 4.54 6.01 7.78
N ALA A 603 4.15 7.20 8.22
CA ALA A 603 4.99 8.39 8.10
C ALA A 603 6.26 8.22 8.93
N MET A 604 7.40 8.63 8.37
CA MET A 604 8.65 8.61 9.11
C MET A 604 8.62 9.61 10.26
N LYS A 605 9.15 9.19 11.41
CA LYS A 605 9.32 10.06 12.56
C LYS A 605 10.45 11.05 12.31
N PRO A 606 10.39 12.28 12.88
CA PRO A 606 11.46 13.27 12.72
C PRO A 606 12.85 12.74 13.11
N GLN A 607 12.92 11.86 14.11
CA GLN A 607 14.16 11.22 14.55
C GLN A 607 14.70 10.23 13.51
N GLU A 608 13.83 9.47 12.84
CA GLU A 608 14.20 8.53 11.78
C GLU A 608 14.72 9.28 10.55
N ILE A 609 14.05 10.38 10.15
CA ILE A 609 14.50 11.25 9.05
C ILE A 609 15.90 11.80 9.37
N ARG A 610 16.11 12.28 10.58
CA ARG A 610 17.41 12.80 11.02
C ARG A 610 18.48 11.72 11.01
N GLN A 611 18.16 10.53 11.50
CA GLN A 611 19.07 9.39 11.53
C GLN A 611 19.50 8.96 10.12
N VAL A 612 18.54 8.90 9.17
CA VAL A 612 18.83 8.61 7.76
C VAL A 612 19.77 9.66 7.17
N GLU A 613 19.48 10.95 7.38
CA GLU A 613 20.33 12.05 6.91
C GLU A 613 21.75 11.97 7.49
N ASP A 614 21.88 11.69 8.78
CA ASP A 614 23.15 11.55 9.46
C ASP A 614 23.97 10.36 8.93
N ILE A 615 23.32 9.20 8.67
CA ILE A 615 23.96 8.02 8.09
C ILE A 615 24.49 8.32 6.69
N VAL A 616 23.66 8.93 5.83
CA VAL A 616 24.09 9.28 4.47
C VAL A 616 25.29 10.23 4.49
N ASN A 617 25.23 11.28 5.30
CA ASN A 617 26.36 12.22 5.43
C ASN A 617 27.60 11.58 6.05
N ALA A 618 27.45 10.57 6.92
CA ALA A 618 28.57 9.81 7.43
C ALA A 618 29.25 9.00 6.33
N GLN A 619 28.50 8.37 5.44
CA GLN A 619 29.07 7.64 4.28
C GLN A 619 29.73 8.59 3.28
N ILE A 620 29.18 9.79 3.06
CA ILE A 620 29.81 10.83 2.25
C ILE A 620 31.20 11.18 2.83
N ARG A 621 31.30 11.41 4.13
CA ARG A 621 32.58 11.75 4.80
C ARG A 621 33.62 10.62 4.76
N ARG A 622 33.20 9.36 4.61
CA ARG A 622 34.11 8.23 4.41
C ARG A 622 34.90 8.34 3.09
N ASN A 623 34.40 9.13 2.15
CA ASN A 623 35.03 9.36 0.85
C ASN A 623 35.44 8.08 0.13
N LEU A 624 34.54 7.09 0.12
CA LEU A 624 34.76 5.79 -0.50
C LEU A 624 34.73 5.91 -2.04
N PRO A 625 35.54 5.08 -2.76
CA PRO A 625 35.41 4.99 -4.20
C PRO A 625 34.00 4.45 -4.56
N VAL A 626 33.42 4.99 -5.62
CA VAL A 626 32.19 4.49 -6.24
C VAL A 626 32.60 3.60 -7.40
N GLU A 627 32.54 2.29 -7.17
CA GLU A 627 33.02 1.31 -8.14
C GLU A 627 31.85 0.76 -8.96
N THR A 628 32.07 0.59 -10.25
CA THR A 628 31.10 -0.03 -11.15
C THR A 628 31.74 -1.18 -11.90
N ASN A 629 31.16 -2.37 -11.76
CA ASN A 629 31.64 -3.58 -12.39
C ASN A 629 30.54 -4.24 -13.21
N VAL A 630 30.85 -4.67 -14.44
CA VAL A 630 29.95 -5.45 -15.27
C VAL A 630 30.19 -6.93 -15.02
N MET A 631 29.18 -7.66 -14.60
CA MET A 631 29.26 -9.10 -14.30
C MET A 631 27.96 -9.81 -14.66
N ASP A 632 27.97 -11.13 -14.57
CA ASP A 632 26.76 -11.93 -14.77
C ASP A 632 25.78 -11.72 -13.63
N LEU A 633 24.49 -11.75 -13.91
CA LEU A 633 23.43 -11.48 -12.94
C LEU A 633 23.52 -12.37 -11.69
N GLU A 634 23.83 -13.65 -11.87
CA GLU A 634 23.98 -14.57 -10.73
C GLU A 634 25.21 -14.25 -9.87
N ALA A 635 26.30 -13.82 -10.48
CA ALA A 635 27.50 -13.35 -9.75
C ALA A 635 27.19 -12.05 -8.97
N ALA A 636 26.35 -11.17 -9.53
CA ALA A 636 25.91 -9.96 -8.86
C ALA A 636 25.02 -10.27 -7.64
N LYS A 637 24.08 -11.20 -7.76
CA LYS A 637 23.26 -11.68 -6.65
C LYS A 637 24.10 -12.33 -5.54
N ALA A 638 25.10 -13.13 -5.92
CA ALA A 638 26.03 -13.76 -4.97
C ALA A 638 26.86 -12.73 -4.18
N LYS A 639 27.12 -11.55 -4.76
CA LYS A 639 27.75 -10.41 -4.07
C LYS A 639 26.77 -9.61 -3.19
N GLY A 640 25.52 -10.02 -3.12
CA GLY A 640 24.47 -9.30 -2.38
C GLY A 640 23.95 -8.05 -3.08
N ALA A 641 24.16 -7.94 -4.40
CA ALA A 641 23.62 -6.82 -5.17
C ALA A 641 22.08 -6.86 -5.16
N MET A 642 21.47 -5.76 -4.73
CA MET A 642 20.02 -5.61 -4.81
C MET A 642 19.59 -5.38 -6.25
N ALA A 643 18.66 -6.23 -6.70
CA ALA A 643 17.92 -6.07 -7.95
C ALA A 643 16.56 -5.46 -7.64
N LEU A 644 16.10 -4.50 -8.43
CA LEU A 644 14.78 -3.92 -8.30
C LEU A 644 13.71 -4.95 -8.69
N PHE A 645 12.66 -5.03 -7.90
CA PHE A 645 11.54 -5.93 -8.16
C PHE A 645 10.82 -5.53 -9.45
N GLY A 646 10.67 -6.50 -10.39
CA GLY A 646 9.88 -6.31 -11.62
C GLY A 646 10.63 -5.78 -12.82
N GLU A 647 11.93 -5.48 -12.71
CA GLU A 647 12.76 -5.15 -13.88
C GLU A 647 13.34 -6.42 -14.52
N LYS A 648 13.33 -6.46 -15.86
CA LYS A 648 14.02 -7.48 -16.64
C LYS A 648 15.47 -7.03 -16.79
N TYR A 649 16.39 -7.81 -16.24
CA TYR A 649 17.82 -7.58 -16.39
C TYR A 649 18.38 -8.50 -17.49
N ASP A 650 19.33 -7.96 -18.25
CA ASP A 650 20.13 -8.76 -19.17
C ASP A 650 21.00 -9.76 -18.38
N GLN A 651 21.55 -10.76 -19.08
CA GLN A 651 22.48 -11.72 -18.47
C GLN A 651 23.70 -11.03 -17.84
N ARG A 652 24.14 -9.90 -18.40
CA ARG A 652 25.21 -9.07 -17.87
C ARG A 652 24.66 -7.77 -17.32
N VAL A 653 24.97 -7.49 -16.07
CA VAL A 653 24.47 -6.35 -15.31
C VAL A 653 25.63 -5.49 -14.79
N ARG A 654 25.37 -4.20 -14.64
CA ARG A 654 26.29 -3.24 -14.04
C ARG A 654 26.00 -3.12 -12.55
N VAL A 655 26.97 -3.50 -11.72
CA VAL A 655 26.90 -3.46 -10.26
C VAL A 655 27.63 -2.22 -9.77
N LEU A 656 26.90 -1.38 -9.02
CA LEU A 656 27.41 -0.21 -8.34
C LEU A 656 27.73 -0.56 -6.89
N THR A 657 28.96 -0.27 -6.45
CA THR A 657 29.45 -0.59 -5.09
C THR A 657 30.00 0.67 -4.43
N MET A 658 29.53 0.97 -3.24
CA MET A 658 30.04 2.04 -2.36
C MET A 658 30.48 1.43 -1.03
N GLY A 659 31.68 0.85 -1.02
CA GLY A 659 32.18 0.04 0.10
C GLY A 659 31.28 -1.18 0.36
N ASP A 660 31.09 -1.48 1.61
CA ASP A 660 30.17 -2.52 2.11
C ASP A 660 28.75 -2.00 2.41
N PHE A 661 28.54 -0.70 2.26
CA PHE A 661 27.31 -0.05 2.67
C PHE A 661 26.19 -0.13 1.61
N SER A 662 26.54 0.02 0.32
CA SER A 662 25.57 -0.04 -0.78
C SER A 662 26.12 -0.85 -1.94
N VAL A 663 25.39 -1.90 -2.34
CA VAL A 663 25.69 -2.73 -3.52
C VAL A 663 24.37 -2.93 -4.28
N GLU A 664 24.25 -2.29 -5.45
CA GLU A 664 23.01 -2.27 -6.23
C GLU A 664 23.26 -2.40 -7.73
N LEU A 665 22.24 -2.90 -8.46
CA LEU A 665 22.26 -2.89 -9.92
C LEU A 665 21.89 -1.48 -10.39
N CYS A 666 22.73 -0.81 -11.17
CA CYS A 666 22.46 0.52 -11.69
C CYS A 666 23.15 0.82 -13.00
N GLY A 667 22.37 1.25 -14.01
CA GLY A 667 22.88 1.70 -15.32
C GLY A 667 23.13 3.20 -15.43
N GLY A 668 22.96 3.98 -14.34
CA GLY A 668 23.10 5.42 -14.35
C GLY A 668 24.55 5.93 -14.25
N THR A 669 24.69 7.26 -14.23
CA THR A 669 26.00 7.93 -14.05
C THR A 669 26.18 8.34 -12.59
N HIS A 670 27.41 8.23 -12.07
CA HIS A 670 27.71 8.39 -10.65
C HIS A 670 28.93 9.25 -10.40
N ALA A 671 29.03 9.78 -9.18
CA ALA A 671 30.24 10.43 -8.67
C ALA A 671 31.41 9.43 -8.64
N ALA A 672 32.63 9.91 -8.71
CA ALA A 672 33.81 9.05 -8.60
C ALA A 672 34.03 8.55 -7.15
N ARG A 673 33.70 9.39 -6.18
CA ARG A 673 33.83 9.10 -4.75
C ARG A 673 32.60 9.61 -4.00
N THR A 674 32.24 8.96 -2.89
CA THR A 674 31.13 9.42 -2.05
C THR A 674 31.35 10.83 -1.50
N GLY A 675 32.62 11.23 -1.24
CA GLY A 675 32.96 12.58 -0.79
C GLY A 675 32.62 13.69 -1.77
N ASP A 676 32.57 13.39 -3.07
CA ASP A 676 32.21 14.37 -4.11
C ASP A 676 30.77 14.90 -3.94
N ILE A 677 29.89 14.13 -3.30
CA ILE A 677 28.50 14.51 -3.00
C ILE A 677 28.45 15.77 -2.12
N GLY A 678 29.42 15.92 -1.23
CA GLY A 678 29.53 17.08 -0.32
C GLY A 678 28.55 16.96 0.84
N LEU A 679 27.43 17.69 0.76
CA LEU A 679 26.38 17.69 1.78
C LEU A 679 25.10 17.09 1.21
N PHE A 680 24.42 16.25 1.99
CA PHE A 680 23.10 15.69 1.70
C PHE A 680 22.08 16.24 2.69
N ARG A 681 20.94 16.74 2.21
CA ARG A 681 19.84 17.26 3.03
C ARG A 681 18.50 16.73 2.53
N ILE A 682 17.71 16.17 3.44
CA ILE A 682 16.31 15.82 3.18
C ILE A 682 15.46 17.07 3.29
N GLN A 683 14.69 17.37 2.24
CA GLN A 683 13.79 18.53 2.18
C GLN A 683 12.39 18.21 2.66
N ALA A 684 11.88 17.05 2.25
CA ALA A 684 10.51 16.63 2.55
C ALA A 684 10.40 15.11 2.65
N GLU A 685 9.47 14.67 3.47
CA GLU A 685 8.98 13.31 3.54
C GLU A 685 7.46 13.33 3.51
N SER A 686 6.83 12.54 2.62
CA SER A 686 5.38 12.55 2.42
C SER A 686 4.86 11.19 1.94
N GLY A 687 3.54 10.95 2.06
CA GLY A 687 2.88 9.81 1.45
C GLY A 687 2.44 10.13 0.03
N THR A 688 2.63 9.20 -0.90
CA THR A 688 2.15 9.32 -2.29
C THR A 688 1.01 8.36 -2.59
N ALA A 689 1.06 7.18 -2.01
CA ALA A 689 0.02 6.18 -2.07
C ALA A 689 0.01 5.34 -0.78
N ALA A 690 -0.98 4.49 -0.61
CA ALA A 690 -1.02 3.59 0.52
C ALA A 690 0.21 2.66 0.51
N GLY A 691 0.97 2.65 1.60
CA GLY A 691 2.19 1.87 1.73
C GLY A 691 3.38 2.39 0.92
N ILE A 692 3.30 3.60 0.34
CA ILE A 692 4.41 4.23 -0.39
C ILE A 692 4.71 5.61 0.19
N ARG A 693 5.95 5.80 0.62
CA ARG A 693 6.49 7.07 1.11
C ARG A 693 7.43 7.68 0.09
N ARG A 694 7.54 8.99 0.11
CA ARG A 694 8.40 9.77 -0.76
C ARG A 694 9.36 10.61 0.05
N ILE A 695 10.64 10.56 -0.30
CA ILE A 695 11.65 11.51 0.17
C ILE A 695 12.10 12.36 -1.01
N GLU A 696 12.20 13.65 -0.78
CA GLU A 696 12.88 14.62 -1.64
C GLU A 696 14.12 15.13 -0.92
N ALA A 697 15.25 15.13 -1.61
CA ALA A 697 16.53 15.52 -1.04
C ALA A 697 17.41 16.27 -2.06
N ILE A 698 18.37 17.00 -1.57
CA ILE A 698 19.33 17.80 -2.33
C ILE A 698 20.76 17.51 -1.88
N THR A 699 21.71 17.73 -2.77
CA THR A 699 23.14 17.50 -2.51
C THR A 699 24.01 18.69 -2.90
N GLY A 700 25.26 18.66 -2.48
CA GLY A 700 26.31 19.55 -2.94
C GLY A 700 25.98 21.03 -2.75
N GLU A 701 26.15 21.82 -3.81
CA GLU A 701 25.90 23.26 -3.82
C GLU A 701 24.45 23.62 -3.43
N ALA A 702 23.45 22.85 -3.90
CA ALA A 702 22.05 23.10 -3.56
C ALA A 702 21.79 22.93 -2.06
N ALA A 703 22.37 21.92 -1.44
CA ALA A 703 22.26 21.70 0.00
C ALA A 703 22.98 22.81 0.80
N LEU A 704 24.14 23.23 0.35
CA LEU A 704 24.88 24.32 0.99
C LEU A 704 24.16 25.67 0.84
N ALA A 705 23.60 25.96 -0.32
CA ALA A 705 22.80 27.17 -0.57
C ALA A 705 21.57 27.23 0.35
N GLN A 706 20.92 26.09 0.59
CA GLN A 706 19.79 26.00 1.52
C GLN A 706 20.23 26.34 2.96
N VAL A 707 21.38 25.82 3.40
CA VAL A 707 21.93 26.12 4.74
C VAL A 707 22.20 27.62 4.88
N TYR A 708 22.79 28.25 3.86
CA TYR A 708 23.02 29.70 3.88
C TYR A 708 21.71 30.48 3.88
N ALA A 709 20.74 30.10 3.07
CA ALA A 709 19.42 30.75 3.07
C ALA A 709 18.74 30.69 4.44
N GLN A 710 18.73 29.52 5.07
CA GLN A 710 18.18 29.34 6.41
C GLN A 710 18.94 30.16 7.47
N SER A 711 20.27 30.20 7.37
CA SER A 711 21.09 31.03 8.27
C SER A 711 20.78 32.51 8.09
N SER A 712 20.67 33.00 6.86
CA SER A 712 20.30 34.40 6.57
C SER A 712 18.91 34.73 7.11
N GLN A 713 17.92 33.88 6.89
CA GLN A 713 16.55 34.08 7.43
C GLN A 713 16.55 34.18 8.97
N LEU A 714 17.34 33.33 9.65
CA LEU A 714 17.45 33.37 11.10
C LEU A 714 18.12 34.67 11.56
N GLN A 715 19.12 35.15 10.83
CA GLN A 715 19.76 36.45 11.10
C GLN A 715 18.79 37.63 10.91
N ASP A 716 17.99 37.59 9.82
CA ASP A 716 16.99 38.62 9.55
C ASP A 716 15.95 38.69 10.67
N ILE A 717 15.46 37.52 11.12
CA ILE A 717 14.52 37.42 12.25
C ILE A 717 15.18 37.96 13.53
N ALA A 718 16.43 37.57 13.80
CA ALA A 718 17.17 38.07 14.93
C ALA A 718 17.29 39.62 14.91
N HIS A 719 17.57 40.19 13.75
CA HIS A 719 17.61 41.65 13.58
C HIS A 719 16.25 42.30 13.86
N LEU A 720 15.15 41.73 13.31
CA LEU A 720 13.79 42.25 13.55
C LEU A 720 13.43 42.32 15.02
N VAL A 721 13.79 41.31 15.80
CA VAL A 721 13.48 41.23 17.23
C VAL A 721 14.59 41.77 18.13
N LYS A 722 15.63 42.41 17.55
CA LYS A 722 16.81 42.96 18.23
C LYS A 722 17.45 41.88 19.14
N ALA A 723 17.72 40.72 18.57
CA ALA A 723 18.36 39.58 19.21
C ALA A 723 19.62 39.17 18.46
N ASN A 724 20.37 38.25 19.02
CA ASN A 724 21.41 37.48 18.34
C ASN A 724 21.03 35.99 18.33
N SER A 725 21.80 35.15 17.64
CA SER A 725 21.52 33.74 17.48
C SER A 725 21.39 32.96 18.80
N SER A 726 22.06 33.42 19.87
CA SER A 726 22.05 32.75 21.17
C SER A 726 20.80 33.05 22.01
N ASN A 727 20.16 34.22 21.83
CA ASN A 727 19.01 34.65 22.63
C ASN A 727 17.73 34.85 21.80
N LEU A 728 17.74 34.46 20.51
CA LEU A 728 16.61 34.65 19.58
C LEU A 728 15.33 34.00 20.11
N ASN A 729 15.39 32.75 20.54
CA ASN A 729 14.23 32.01 21.06
C ASN A 729 13.64 32.68 22.33
N GLU A 730 14.48 33.16 23.23
CA GLU A 730 14.06 33.86 24.43
C GLU A 730 13.36 35.19 24.10
N LYS A 731 13.93 35.96 23.14
CA LYS A 731 13.34 37.22 22.68
C LYS A 731 12.00 37.02 21.98
N VAL A 732 11.89 36.03 21.09
CA VAL A 732 10.61 35.73 20.41
C VAL A 732 9.56 35.27 21.41
N ARG A 733 9.94 34.41 22.37
CA ARG A 733 9.02 33.98 23.43
C ARG A 733 8.55 35.16 24.26
N GLY A 734 9.47 36.03 24.69
CA GLY A 734 9.14 37.25 25.44
C GLY A 734 8.19 38.17 24.67
N LEU A 735 8.36 38.32 23.36
CA LEU A 735 7.42 39.08 22.50
C LEU A 735 6.02 38.45 22.44
N VAL A 736 5.93 37.13 22.31
CA VAL A 736 4.65 36.41 22.30
C VAL A 736 3.93 36.56 23.67
N ASP A 737 4.64 36.46 24.75
CA ASP A 737 4.07 36.62 26.11
C ASP A 737 3.63 38.07 26.34
N HIS A 738 4.42 39.04 25.88
CA HIS A 738 4.06 40.46 25.96
C HIS A 738 2.81 40.79 25.09
N LEU A 739 2.71 40.22 23.89
CA LEU A 739 1.51 40.34 23.06
C LEU A 739 0.25 39.84 23.78
N ARG A 740 0.33 38.65 24.37
CA ARG A 740 -0.78 38.07 25.16
C ARG A 740 -1.16 38.96 26.35
N SER A 741 -0.16 39.55 27.00
CA SER A 741 -0.41 40.48 28.10
C SER A 741 -1.12 41.76 27.62
N LEU A 742 -0.68 42.33 26.51
CA LEU A 742 -1.30 43.52 25.91
C LEU A 742 -2.74 43.21 25.43
N GLU A 743 -2.99 42.07 24.84
CA GLU A 743 -4.34 41.64 24.46
C GLU A 743 -5.29 41.56 25.66
N LYS A 744 -4.79 40.99 26.76
CA LYS A 744 -5.53 40.90 28.01
C LYS A 744 -5.81 42.29 28.61
N GLU A 745 -4.80 43.15 28.61
CA GLU A 745 -4.94 44.55 29.13
C GLU A 745 -5.92 45.34 28.26
N LEU A 746 -5.83 45.19 26.96
CA LEU A 746 -6.78 45.83 26.02
C LEU A 746 -8.21 45.34 26.25
N GLN A 747 -8.40 44.06 26.55
CA GLN A 747 -9.73 43.50 26.86
C GLN A 747 -10.25 44.08 28.16
N GLN A 748 -9.39 44.19 29.19
CA GLN A 748 -9.75 44.79 30.50
C GLN A 748 -10.15 46.25 30.35
N LEU A 749 -9.37 47.04 29.55
CA LEU A 749 -9.70 48.45 29.29
C LEU A 749 -11.04 48.60 28.56
N ARG A 750 -11.31 47.74 27.59
CA ARG A 750 -12.60 47.71 26.88
C ARG A 750 -13.76 47.38 27.83
N ASP A 751 -13.56 46.38 28.69
CA ASP A 751 -14.58 46.02 29.70
C ASP A 751 -14.82 47.15 30.68
N GLN A 752 -13.78 47.85 31.14
CA GLN A 752 -13.92 49.03 31.99
C GLN A 752 -14.62 50.18 31.29
N GLN A 753 -14.31 50.44 30.03
CA GLN A 753 -14.99 51.47 29.25
C GLN A 753 -16.50 51.14 29.08
N ALA A 754 -16.80 49.86 28.77
CA ALA A 754 -18.19 49.43 28.67
C ALA A 754 -18.98 49.58 29.99
N ALA A 755 -18.33 49.23 31.10
CA ALA A 755 -18.95 49.39 32.45
C ALA A 755 -19.21 50.87 32.76
N GLN A 756 -18.27 51.79 32.46
CA GLN A 756 -18.46 53.24 32.63
C GLN A 756 -19.62 53.79 31.76
N GLU A 757 -19.70 53.37 30.47
CA GLU A 757 -20.78 53.74 29.57
C GLU A 757 -22.15 53.20 30.08
N SER A 758 -22.17 51.96 30.56
CA SER A 758 -23.38 51.34 31.14
C SER A 758 -23.86 52.10 32.36
N ALA A 759 -22.92 52.51 33.27
CA ALA A 759 -23.27 53.26 34.46
C ALA A 759 -23.88 54.63 34.16
N GLN A 760 -23.39 55.32 33.11
CA GLN A 760 -23.97 56.62 32.66
C GLN A 760 -25.32 56.41 31.98
N LEU A 761 -25.47 55.37 31.16
CA LEU A 761 -26.71 55.08 30.46
C LEU A 761 -27.88 54.74 31.39
N GLY A 762 -27.60 54.08 32.53
CA GLY A 762 -28.62 53.74 33.52
C GLY A 762 -29.42 54.95 34.02
N ASN A 763 -28.78 56.14 34.02
CA ASN A 763 -29.42 57.38 34.40
C ASN A 763 -30.43 57.92 33.39
N HIS A 764 -30.44 57.41 32.17
CA HIS A 764 -31.37 57.79 31.11
C HIS A 764 -32.59 56.87 31.01
N ALA A 765 -32.74 55.93 31.91
CA ALA A 765 -33.92 55.03 31.93
C ALA A 765 -35.17 55.80 32.30
N VAL A 766 -36.21 55.56 31.55
CA VAL A 766 -37.56 56.18 31.69
C VAL A 766 -38.45 55.21 32.49
N ASP A 767 -39.29 55.77 33.36
CA ASP A 767 -40.28 54.96 34.06
C ASP A 767 -41.55 54.78 33.23
N VAL A 768 -41.87 53.51 32.96
CA VAL A 768 -43.11 53.14 32.23
C VAL A 768 -43.91 52.21 33.12
N LYS A 769 -44.97 52.71 33.73
CA LYS A 769 -45.85 51.97 34.65
C LYS A 769 -45.12 51.26 35.79
N GLY A 770 -44.07 51.87 36.34
CA GLY A 770 -43.26 51.37 37.46
C GLY A 770 -42.13 50.44 37.04
N VAL A 771 -41.88 50.33 35.78
CA VAL A 771 -40.76 49.53 35.20
C VAL A 771 -39.77 50.48 34.51
N LYS A 772 -38.47 50.30 34.80
CA LYS A 772 -37.42 51.06 34.11
C LYS A 772 -37.23 50.57 32.66
N LEU A 773 -37.40 51.50 31.71
CA LEU A 773 -37.14 51.22 30.29
C LEU A 773 -35.95 52.06 29.81
N LEU A 774 -34.96 51.38 29.28
CA LEU A 774 -33.81 52.03 28.63
C LEU A 774 -33.76 51.59 27.18
N VAL A 775 -33.84 52.56 26.25
CA VAL A 775 -33.75 52.33 24.81
C VAL A 775 -32.76 53.30 24.24
N THR A 776 -31.62 52.81 23.71
CA THR A 776 -30.61 53.73 23.21
C THR A 776 -29.80 53.09 22.08
N GLU A 777 -29.31 53.93 21.19
CA GLU A 777 -28.29 53.62 20.19
C GLU A 777 -26.94 54.05 20.74
N LEU A 778 -25.97 53.15 20.68
CA LEU A 778 -24.61 53.39 21.12
C LEU A 778 -23.69 53.62 19.89
N SER A 779 -22.90 54.72 19.97
CA SER A 779 -21.93 55.01 18.90
C SER A 779 -20.60 54.33 19.21
N ASN A 780 -19.98 53.75 18.18
CA ASN A 780 -18.63 53.12 18.26
C ASN A 780 -18.49 51.98 19.29
N THR A 781 -19.55 51.29 19.64
CA THR A 781 -19.52 50.18 20.59
C THR A 781 -19.41 48.85 19.86
N ASP A 782 -18.46 47.97 20.27
CA ASP A 782 -18.37 46.63 19.67
C ASP A 782 -19.68 45.84 19.96
N PRO A 783 -20.32 45.25 18.96
CA PRO A 783 -21.52 44.44 19.14
C PRO A 783 -21.39 43.34 20.21
N LYS A 784 -20.17 42.81 20.39
CA LYS A 784 -19.92 41.79 21.44
C LYS A 784 -20.05 42.31 22.85
N MET A 785 -19.88 43.60 23.08
CA MET A 785 -20.00 44.22 24.38
C MET A 785 -21.43 44.50 24.81
N LEU A 786 -22.35 44.59 23.84
CA LEU A 786 -23.76 44.91 24.14
C LEU A 786 -24.39 43.94 25.18
N ARG A 787 -24.02 42.69 25.15
CA ARG A 787 -24.52 41.65 26.06
C ARG A 787 -24.09 41.93 27.52
N THR A 788 -22.81 42.22 27.72
CA THR A 788 -22.25 42.55 29.05
C THR A 788 -22.92 43.84 29.59
N MET A 789 -23.07 44.86 28.73
CA MET A 789 -23.73 46.11 29.09
C MET A 789 -25.20 45.90 29.52
N VAL A 790 -25.95 45.04 28.81
CA VAL A 790 -27.32 44.69 29.18
C VAL A 790 -27.37 43.99 30.54
N ASP A 791 -26.47 43.06 30.80
CA ASP A 791 -26.43 42.36 32.10
C ASP A 791 -26.08 43.35 33.25
N ASP A 792 -25.13 44.26 33.07
CA ASP A 792 -24.76 45.30 34.01
C ASP A 792 -25.92 46.25 34.28
N LEU A 793 -26.60 46.69 33.20
CA LEU A 793 -27.77 47.56 33.30
C LEU A 793 -28.97 46.91 34.01
N LYS A 794 -29.20 45.60 33.80
CA LYS A 794 -30.21 44.84 34.54
C LYS A 794 -29.93 44.85 36.05
N ASN A 795 -28.67 44.64 36.40
CA ASN A 795 -28.24 44.67 37.81
C ASN A 795 -28.35 46.05 38.44
N GLN A 796 -28.02 47.09 37.68
CA GLN A 796 -28.12 48.48 38.12
C GLN A 796 -29.56 48.98 38.29
N LEU A 797 -30.42 48.69 37.36
CA LEU A 797 -31.80 49.22 37.27
C LEU A 797 -32.83 48.42 38.08
N GLY A 798 -32.52 47.16 38.41
CA GLY A 798 -33.42 46.28 39.19
C GLY A 798 -34.51 45.67 38.33
N SER A 799 -35.74 46.26 38.30
CA SER A 799 -36.84 45.85 37.44
C SER A 799 -36.81 46.67 36.17
N ALA A 800 -36.30 46.08 35.06
CA ALA A 800 -36.00 46.85 33.88
C ALA A 800 -36.19 46.07 32.56
N ILE A 801 -36.46 46.84 31.51
CA ILE A 801 -36.42 46.38 30.09
C ILE A 801 -35.38 47.25 29.39
N ILE A 802 -34.40 46.65 28.75
CA ILE A 802 -33.27 47.31 28.13
C ILE A 802 -33.18 46.93 26.67
N VAL A 803 -33.07 47.94 25.81
CA VAL A 803 -32.80 47.74 24.37
C VAL A 803 -31.59 48.58 24.00
N LEU A 804 -30.51 47.93 23.62
CA LEU A 804 -29.34 48.57 23.12
C LEU A 804 -29.15 48.23 21.63
N ALA A 805 -28.71 49.20 20.86
CA ALA A 805 -28.37 49.04 19.45
C ALA A 805 -27.01 49.67 19.15
N THR A 806 -26.30 49.12 18.20
CA THR A 806 -25.09 49.73 17.62
C THR A 806 -25.06 49.51 16.13
N VAL A 807 -24.41 50.42 15.43
CA VAL A 807 -24.15 50.30 13.99
C VAL A 807 -22.64 50.20 13.78
N ALA A 808 -22.22 49.12 13.17
CA ALA A 808 -20.81 48.87 12.80
C ALA A 808 -20.77 48.40 11.34
N ASP A 809 -19.91 49.03 10.53
CA ASP A 809 -19.77 48.72 9.09
C ASP A 809 -21.13 48.66 8.31
N GLY A 810 -22.05 49.58 8.65
CA GLY A 810 -23.38 49.65 8.03
C GLY A 810 -24.35 48.57 8.46
N LYS A 811 -23.96 47.69 9.37
CA LYS A 811 -24.81 46.62 9.97
C LYS A 811 -25.32 47.03 11.34
N VAL A 812 -26.59 46.79 11.59
CA VAL A 812 -27.23 47.01 12.87
C VAL A 812 -27.07 45.77 13.74
N SER A 813 -26.72 45.95 14.98
CA SER A 813 -26.80 44.94 16.05
C SER A 813 -27.73 45.42 17.13
N LEU A 814 -28.74 44.61 17.44
CA LEU A 814 -29.73 44.86 18.46
C LEU A 814 -29.69 43.84 19.55
N ILE A 815 -29.84 44.25 20.78
CA ILE A 815 -30.00 43.35 21.92
C ILE A 815 -31.10 43.89 22.84
N ALA A 816 -31.95 42.98 23.32
CA ALA A 816 -32.94 43.27 24.33
C ALA A 816 -32.73 42.41 25.56
N GLY A 817 -32.81 42.99 26.73
CA GLY A 817 -32.77 42.33 28.04
C GLY A 817 -33.96 42.67 28.86
N VAL A 818 -34.55 41.67 29.54
CA VAL A 818 -35.69 41.82 30.45
C VAL A 818 -35.31 41.16 31.78
N THR A 819 -35.47 41.83 32.89
CA THR A 819 -35.24 41.25 34.21
C THR A 819 -36.27 40.15 34.50
N LYS A 820 -35.90 39.16 35.27
CA LYS A 820 -36.67 37.92 35.48
C LYS A 820 -38.06 38.15 36.04
N ASP A 821 -38.24 39.15 36.86
CA ASP A 821 -39.53 39.56 37.43
C ASP A 821 -40.55 40.07 36.41
N LEU A 822 -40.07 40.42 35.19
CA LEU A 822 -40.90 40.96 34.13
C LEU A 822 -41.12 39.96 32.94
N THR A 823 -40.43 38.85 32.93
CA THR A 823 -40.44 37.90 31.80
C THR A 823 -41.81 37.27 31.55
N ASP A 824 -42.72 37.24 32.52
CA ASP A 824 -44.10 36.76 32.36
C ASP A 824 -45.00 37.75 31.59
N ARG A 825 -44.61 39.02 31.58
CA ARG A 825 -45.36 40.11 30.93
C ARG A 825 -44.72 40.55 29.62
N VAL A 826 -43.38 40.68 29.64
CA VAL A 826 -42.61 41.14 28.51
C VAL A 826 -41.45 40.18 28.27
N LYS A 827 -41.34 39.61 27.07
CA LYS A 827 -40.28 38.72 26.71
C LYS A 827 -39.34 39.40 25.73
N ALA A 828 -38.02 39.31 26.00
CA ALA A 828 -36.99 39.88 25.13
C ALA A 828 -37.04 39.32 23.71
N GLY A 829 -37.36 38.01 23.57
CA GLY A 829 -37.51 37.37 22.26
C GLY A 829 -38.65 37.96 21.42
N GLU A 830 -39.81 38.32 22.04
CA GLU A 830 -40.94 38.95 21.36
C GLU A 830 -40.59 40.39 20.95
N LEU A 831 -39.90 41.12 21.83
CA LEU A 831 -39.45 42.49 21.55
C LEU A 831 -38.44 42.53 20.38
N ILE A 832 -37.50 41.60 20.35
CA ILE A 832 -36.55 41.49 19.26
C ILE A 832 -37.23 41.05 17.95
N ALA A 833 -38.23 40.15 18.03
CA ALA A 833 -38.99 39.71 16.87
C ALA A 833 -39.80 40.85 16.24
N GLU A 834 -40.24 41.84 17.05
CA GLU A 834 -40.91 43.09 16.59
C GLU A 834 -39.88 44.07 15.98
N LEU A 835 -38.68 44.18 16.53
CA LEU A 835 -37.70 45.18 16.08
C LEU A 835 -36.86 44.70 14.87
N ALA A 836 -36.50 43.43 14.82
CA ALA A 836 -35.61 42.91 13.78
C ALA A 836 -36.08 43.13 12.34
N PRO A 837 -37.36 42.88 11.99
CA PRO A 837 -37.87 43.15 10.64
C PRO A 837 -37.81 44.64 10.23
N LYS A 838 -37.93 45.54 11.20
CA LYS A 838 -37.92 47.00 10.96
C LYS A 838 -36.57 47.52 10.56
N VAL A 839 -35.49 46.80 10.92
CA VAL A 839 -34.10 47.09 10.55
C VAL A 839 -33.56 46.14 9.46
N GLY A 840 -34.46 45.45 8.73
CA GLY A 840 -34.09 44.55 7.66
C GLY A 840 -33.33 43.30 8.13
N GLY A 841 -33.70 42.77 9.29
CA GLY A 841 -32.98 41.67 9.93
C GLY A 841 -33.87 40.56 10.47
N LYS A 842 -33.24 39.61 11.14
CA LYS A 842 -33.88 38.52 11.87
C LYS A 842 -33.18 38.33 13.22
N GLY A 843 -33.93 37.95 14.21
CA GLY A 843 -33.38 37.70 15.53
C GLY A 843 -34.34 36.91 16.40
N GLY A 844 -33.89 36.61 17.63
CA GLY A 844 -34.65 35.92 18.63
C GLY A 844 -33.78 35.60 19.83
N GLY A 845 -34.32 34.89 20.78
CA GLY A 845 -33.62 34.50 22.01
C GLY A 845 -34.56 34.06 23.11
N ARG A 846 -34.04 34.05 24.33
CA ARG A 846 -34.74 33.66 25.55
C ARG A 846 -35.63 34.78 26.05
N PRO A 847 -36.59 34.49 26.94
CA PRO A 847 -37.48 35.53 27.51
C PRO A 847 -36.70 36.65 28.23
N ASP A 848 -35.53 36.35 28.81
CA ASP A 848 -34.69 37.28 29.57
C ASP A 848 -33.64 38.02 28.71
N MET A 849 -33.28 37.46 27.52
CA MET A 849 -32.30 38.07 26.61
C MET A 849 -32.46 37.57 25.17
N ALA A 850 -32.49 38.48 24.22
CA ALA A 850 -32.57 38.19 22.82
C ALA A 850 -31.78 39.19 21.99
N GLN A 851 -31.33 38.80 20.80
CA GLN A 851 -30.51 39.64 19.92
C GLN A 851 -30.93 39.47 18.45
N ALA A 852 -30.64 40.49 17.67
CA ALA A 852 -30.84 40.48 16.22
C ALA A 852 -29.74 41.25 15.48
N GLY A 853 -29.53 40.88 14.23
CA GLY A 853 -28.74 41.66 13.28
C GLY A 853 -29.65 42.24 12.20
N GLY A 854 -29.33 43.41 11.67
CA GLY A 854 -30.09 44.07 10.60
C GLY A 854 -29.15 44.73 9.57
N SER A 855 -29.65 44.97 8.39
CA SER A 855 -28.92 45.62 7.29
C SER A 855 -29.33 47.07 7.02
N ASP A 856 -30.43 47.53 7.66
CA ASP A 856 -30.91 48.90 7.46
C ASP A 856 -30.65 49.78 8.67
N ALA A 857 -29.51 50.44 8.68
CA ALA A 857 -29.15 51.39 9.74
C ALA A 857 -30.03 52.66 9.75
N THR A 858 -30.62 53.00 8.63
CA THR A 858 -31.45 54.24 8.54
C THR A 858 -32.79 54.08 9.24
N ALA A 859 -33.32 52.86 9.28
CA ALA A 859 -34.58 52.55 9.95
C ALA A 859 -34.44 52.39 11.47
N LEU A 860 -33.21 52.33 12.03
CA LEU A 860 -32.93 52.02 13.43
C LEU A 860 -33.61 53.02 14.39
N LYS A 861 -33.51 54.33 14.15
CA LYS A 861 -34.11 55.33 15.01
C LYS A 861 -35.64 55.20 15.09
N GLY A 862 -36.28 54.94 13.93
CA GLY A 862 -37.71 54.69 13.90
C GLY A 862 -38.14 53.42 14.62
N ALA A 863 -37.32 52.36 14.50
CA ALA A 863 -37.58 51.10 15.20
C ALA A 863 -37.49 51.26 16.73
N LEU A 864 -36.42 51.95 17.21
CA LEU A 864 -36.23 52.21 18.65
C LEU A 864 -37.33 53.15 19.24
N ALA A 865 -37.81 54.13 18.50
CA ALA A 865 -38.88 55.05 18.91
C ALA A 865 -40.19 54.32 19.21
N GLY A 866 -40.45 53.18 18.58
CA GLY A 866 -41.69 52.39 18.82
C GLY A 866 -41.65 51.50 20.06
N VAL A 867 -40.46 51.34 20.69
CA VAL A 867 -40.29 50.39 21.80
C VAL A 867 -41.09 50.78 23.06
N GLU A 868 -41.11 52.04 23.44
CA GLU A 868 -41.84 52.51 24.59
C GLU A 868 -43.35 52.21 24.49
N GLY A 869 -43.96 52.51 23.35
CA GLY A 869 -45.38 52.20 23.08
C GLY A 869 -45.66 50.70 23.11
N TRP A 870 -44.74 49.90 22.51
CA TRP A 870 -44.88 48.46 22.50
C TRP A 870 -44.81 47.86 23.90
N VAL A 871 -43.87 48.32 24.75
CA VAL A 871 -43.71 47.89 26.12
C VAL A 871 -44.89 48.33 26.97
N SER A 872 -45.33 49.60 26.87
CA SER A 872 -46.45 50.15 27.61
C SER A 872 -47.78 49.40 27.38
N SER A 873 -47.92 48.82 26.20
CA SER A 873 -49.12 48.03 25.87
C SER A 873 -49.15 46.65 26.53
N ARG A 874 -48.00 46.15 27.00
CA ARG A 874 -47.83 44.85 27.65
C ARG A 874 -47.61 44.88 29.16
N LEU A 875 -47.22 46.01 29.70
CA LEU A 875 -47.21 46.29 31.13
C LEU A 875 -48.56 46.71 31.64
#